data_359523356d1f8cebcc687725a355d65f
#
_entry.id   359523356d1f8cebcc687725a355d65f
#
_cell.length_a   1.000
_cell.length_b   1.000
_cell.length_c   1.000
_cell.angle_alpha   90.00
_cell.angle_beta   90.00
_cell.angle_gamma   90.00
#
_symmetry.space_group_name_H-M   'P 1'
#
loop_
_entity.id
_entity.type
_entity.pdbx_description
1 polymer ?
#
loop_
_entity_poly.entity_id
_entity_poly.type
_entity_poly.pdbx_seq_one_letter_code
_entity_poly.pdbx_strand_id
1 'polypeptide(L)'
;METEKGGLLHDKLREYFGFSSFKGNQEAVINNVLAGKDTFVLMPTGGGKSLCYQLPALIMDGVAIVISPLIALMKNQVDAMRTFSTESGIAHFLNSSLNKSAIAQVRQDVLEGRTKLLYFAPESLTKEDNIAFLRKIKISFYAIDEAHCISEWGHDFRPEYRRIRPIINDIGTAPLIALTATATPKVQMDIQKNLGMTDATVFRSSFNRPNLYYELRPKHNIDHDIIRFIKQHDGKSGIIYCLSRKKVEDLAELLVANGIKALAYHAGMDAQTRADNQDAFLHERVDVIVATIAFGMGIDKPDVRYVIHYDIPKSLEGYYQETGRAGRDGGEGHCLTYYSYKDIQKLEKFMQGKPVAEQEIGKLLLLETVSYAESSMCRRRSLLHYFGEAYAETNCGSCDNCCNPKPKVDAKREMVLALEALNEIGDKFKIDHLVAVLMGKVTAMVKSYGHNKSEFFGAGEEKDARFWNAVIRQGLIMGLIDKNIENYGLISVNDSGRAFIEKPTSVTITLDHDYDSEEENAPAGGPMKGGGAADEELYAMLKDLRRSVAAQNNLPPYVIFQDPSLEEMSIQYPITIEELQTISGVGAGKAQKFGAEFIKLIKTYVDEKEIIRPQDLVVKSVANKSSNKIFIIQSIDRKMDFEDIAHAKNLDMDELLTEIESIINSGTRLDIQYYLNKIMDEDKVDDIYLYFKEDAETDSLDAAIEELGSEYSEEEIRLVRIKFISEVAN
;
A
#
# COMPACT_ATOMS: atom_id res chain seq x y z
N MET A 1 -42.99 0.64 25.11
CA MET A 1 -41.76 1.16 25.74
C MET A 1 -40.52 1.01 24.83
N GLU A 2 -40.21 -0.11 24.18
CA GLU A 2 -39.11 -0.21 23.22
C GLU A 2 -39.40 0.52 21.89
N THR A 3 -40.59 0.46 21.37
CA THR A 3 -41.05 1.17 20.16
C THR A 3 -41.08 2.69 20.33
N GLU A 4 -41.38 3.22 21.49
CA GLU A 4 -41.38 4.67 21.79
C GLU A 4 -39.94 5.22 21.90
N LYS A 5 -38.99 4.45 22.47
CA LYS A 5 -37.58 4.86 22.53
C LYS A 5 -36.89 4.86 21.16
N GLY A 6 -37.26 3.91 20.29
CA GLY A 6 -36.76 3.84 18.92
C GLY A 6 -37.19 5.05 18.09
N GLY A 7 -38.45 5.48 18.18
CA GLY A 7 -38.96 6.67 17.52
C GLY A 7 -38.18 7.94 17.93
N LEU A 8 -37.95 8.13 19.22
CA LEU A 8 -37.23 9.27 19.77
C LEU A 8 -35.75 9.35 19.25
N LEU A 9 -35.08 8.21 19.10
CA LEU A 9 -33.68 8.16 18.63
C LEU A 9 -33.58 8.53 17.15
N HIS A 10 -34.50 8.05 16.31
CA HIS A 10 -34.57 8.44 14.89
C HIS A 10 -34.92 9.91 14.71
N ASP A 11 -35.80 10.48 15.56
CA ASP A 11 -36.11 11.90 15.55
C ASP A 11 -34.87 12.73 15.89
N LYS A 12 -34.08 12.31 16.90
CA LYS A 12 -32.81 12.97 17.25
C LYS A 12 -31.73 12.84 16.18
N LEU A 13 -31.68 11.70 15.48
CA LEU A 13 -30.78 11.53 14.34
C LEU A 13 -31.12 12.53 13.22
N ARG A 14 -32.41 12.69 12.92
CA ARG A 14 -32.87 13.63 11.91
C ARG A 14 -32.68 15.08 12.35
N GLU A 15 -32.95 15.39 13.61
CA GLU A 15 -32.81 16.73 14.19
C GLU A 15 -31.35 17.22 14.14
N TYR A 16 -30.40 16.39 14.60
CA TYR A 16 -29.00 16.79 14.73
C TYR A 16 -28.17 16.59 13.47
N PHE A 17 -28.42 15.55 12.68
CA PHE A 17 -27.57 15.15 11.56
C PHE A 17 -28.29 15.11 10.20
N GLY A 18 -29.61 15.28 10.17
CA GLY A 18 -30.39 15.24 8.95
C GLY A 18 -30.56 13.86 8.33
N PHE A 19 -30.08 12.80 8.99
CA PHE A 19 -30.19 11.44 8.49
C PHE A 19 -31.55 10.79 8.86
N SER A 20 -32.13 10.05 7.91
CA SER A 20 -33.41 9.37 8.10
C SER A 20 -33.28 7.95 8.72
N SER A 21 -32.09 7.35 8.67
CA SER A 21 -31.85 5.99 9.14
C SER A 21 -30.41 5.78 9.56
N PHE A 22 -30.21 4.83 10.47
CA PHE A 22 -28.88 4.37 10.88
C PHE A 22 -28.28 3.38 9.88
N LYS A 23 -26.96 3.33 9.79
CA LYS A 23 -26.22 2.37 8.98
C LYS A 23 -25.77 1.18 9.84
N GLY A 24 -26.00 -0.04 9.37
CA GLY A 24 -25.52 -1.26 10.02
C GLY A 24 -25.86 -1.31 11.53
N ASN A 25 -24.83 -1.47 12.36
CA ASN A 25 -25.00 -1.63 13.82
C ASN A 25 -25.07 -0.32 14.61
N GLN A 26 -25.08 0.85 13.96
CA GLN A 26 -25.03 2.15 14.66
C GLN A 26 -26.10 2.32 15.73
N GLU A 27 -27.37 1.97 15.42
CA GLU A 27 -28.48 2.10 16.38
C GLU A 27 -28.28 1.23 17.62
N ALA A 28 -27.83 -0.02 17.43
CA ALA A 28 -27.56 -0.94 18.53
C ALA A 28 -26.39 -0.46 19.41
N VAL A 29 -25.33 0.07 18.80
CA VAL A 29 -24.17 0.68 19.50
C VAL A 29 -24.63 1.87 20.33
N ILE A 30 -25.37 2.80 19.73
CA ILE A 30 -25.86 4.02 20.40
C ILE A 30 -26.78 3.67 21.57
N ASN A 31 -27.69 2.73 21.39
CA ASN A 31 -28.58 2.27 22.48
C ASN A 31 -27.78 1.64 23.65
N ASN A 32 -26.69 0.91 23.35
CA ASN A 32 -25.83 0.33 24.40
C ASN A 32 -25.10 1.41 25.18
N VAL A 33 -24.59 2.46 24.51
CA VAL A 33 -23.96 3.63 25.17
C VAL A 33 -24.97 4.39 26.01
N LEU A 34 -26.17 4.66 25.49
CA LEU A 34 -27.26 5.32 26.22
C LEU A 34 -27.73 4.53 27.44
N ALA A 35 -27.58 3.20 27.42
CA ALA A 35 -27.85 2.33 28.56
C ALA A 35 -26.72 2.35 29.63
N GLY A 36 -25.67 3.14 29.41
CA GLY A 36 -24.54 3.26 30.35
C GLY A 36 -23.63 2.04 30.38
N LYS A 37 -23.54 1.27 29.28
CA LYS A 37 -22.73 0.05 29.21
C LYS A 37 -21.44 0.29 28.44
N ASP A 38 -20.37 -0.36 28.89
CA ASP A 38 -19.11 -0.38 28.14
C ASP A 38 -19.31 -1.05 26.76
N THR A 39 -18.77 -0.40 25.74
CA THR A 39 -19.05 -0.71 24.33
C THR A 39 -17.75 -0.78 23.54
N PHE A 40 -17.53 -1.90 22.85
CA PHE A 40 -16.38 -2.02 21.93
C PHE A 40 -16.88 -2.14 20.48
N VAL A 41 -16.42 -1.24 19.61
CA VAL A 41 -16.93 -1.09 18.23
C VAL A 41 -15.81 -1.34 17.23
N LEU A 42 -16.01 -2.35 16.41
CA LEU A 42 -15.23 -2.64 15.22
C LEU A 42 -16.05 -2.27 13.99
N MET A 43 -15.68 -1.20 13.33
CA MET A 43 -16.43 -0.70 12.18
C MET A 43 -15.45 -0.14 11.13
N PRO A 44 -15.54 -0.56 9.85
CA PRO A 44 -14.60 -0.13 8.82
C PRO A 44 -14.58 1.39 8.63
N THR A 45 -13.53 1.88 7.99
CA THR A 45 -13.46 3.29 7.57
C THR A 45 -14.66 3.60 6.65
N GLY A 46 -15.29 4.75 6.86
CA GLY A 46 -16.54 5.12 6.16
C GLY A 46 -17.82 4.51 6.75
N GLY A 47 -17.73 3.63 7.75
CA GLY A 47 -18.87 3.03 8.44
C GLY A 47 -19.64 3.98 9.37
N GLY A 48 -19.15 5.21 9.57
CA GLY A 48 -19.81 6.22 10.42
C GLY A 48 -19.57 6.02 11.92
N LYS A 49 -18.35 5.59 12.32
CA LYS A 49 -17.93 5.40 13.72
C LYS A 49 -18.21 6.61 14.62
N SER A 50 -17.95 7.82 14.12
CA SER A 50 -18.11 9.06 14.90
C SER A 50 -19.53 9.28 15.38
N LEU A 51 -20.54 8.93 14.58
CA LEU A 51 -21.94 9.03 14.97
C LEU A 51 -22.27 8.20 16.22
N CYS A 52 -21.58 7.06 16.40
CA CYS A 52 -21.80 6.15 17.54
C CYS A 52 -21.49 6.77 18.91
N TYR A 53 -20.65 7.82 18.97
CA TYR A 53 -20.43 8.58 20.20
C TYR A 53 -20.96 10.01 20.12
N GLN A 54 -21.06 10.61 18.93
CA GLN A 54 -21.55 11.99 18.78
C GLN A 54 -23.03 12.11 19.14
N LEU A 55 -23.89 11.24 18.61
CA LEU A 55 -25.32 11.29 18.90
C LEU A 55 -25.65 11.01 20.40
N PRO A 56 -25.06 9.97 21.06
CA PRO A 56 -25.25 9.80 22.50
C PRO A 56 -24.79 11.03 23.31
N ALA A 57 -23.67 11.64 22.95
CA ALA A 57 -23.15 12.84 23.64
C ALA A 57 -24.15 14.01 23.61
N LEU A 58 -24.85 14.19 22.50
CA LEU A 58 -25.87 15.25 22.38
C LEU A 58 -27.12 14.96 23.22
N ILE A 59 -27.45 13.68 23.42
CA ILE A 59 -28.67 13.23 24.15
C ILE A 59 -28.43 13.15 25.66
N MET A 60 -27.26 12.65 26.08
CA MET A 60 -26.94 12.43 27.49
C MET A 60 -26.66 13.73 28.24
N ASP A 61 -26.95 13.70 29.53
CA ASP A 61 -26.59 14.79 30.44
C ASP A 61 -25.10 14.71 30.83
N GLY A 62 -24.39 15.83 30.76
CA GLY A 62 -22.95 15.95 30.98
C GLY A 62 -22.18 16.13 29.68
N VAL A 63 -20.87 15.89 29.74
CA VAL A 63 -19.92 16.07 28.64
C VAL A 63 -19.27 14.73 28.29
N ALA A 64 -19.27 14.34 27.04
CA ALA A 64 -18.50 13.20 26.55
C ALA A 64 -17.04 13.61 26.32
N ILE A 65 -16.12 12.83 26.90
CA ILE A 65 -14.67 13.03 26.74
C ILE A 65 -14.19 12.12 25.63
N VAL A 66 -13.76 12.72 24.52
CA VAL A 66 -13.28 11.99 23.33
C VAL A 66 -11.76 12.03 23.29
N ILE A 67 -11.11 10.88 23.32
CA ILE A 67 -9.65 10.75 23.21
C ILE A 67 -9.33 10.32 21.79
N SER A 68 -8.56 11.16 21.07
CA SER A 68 -8.22 10.97 19.66
C SER A 68 -6.73 11.24 19.41
N PRO A 69 -6.06 10.50 18.51
CA PRO A 69 -4.61 10.54 18.39
C PRO A 69 -4.04 11.76 17.67
N LEU A 70 -4.86 12.50 16.92
CA LEU A 70 -4.39 13.56 16.03
C LEU A 70 -5.16 14.86 16.17
N ILE A 71 -4.41 15.96 16.29
CA ILE A 71 -4.96 17.32 16.39
C ILE A 71 -5.82 17.68 15.17
N ALA A 72 -5.37 17.33 13.96
CA ALA A 72 -6.13 17.61 12.72
C ALA A 72 -7.47 16.86 12.68
N LEU A 73 -7.49 15.59 13.12
CA LEU A 73 -8.72 14.80 13.21
C LEU A 73 -9.71 15.45 14.20
N MET A 74 -9.23 15.82 15.38
CA MET A 74 -10.06 16.49 16.40
C MET A 74 -10.64 17.78 15.86
N LYS A 75 -9.84 18.62 15.18
CA LYS A 75 -10.30 19.85 14.57
C LYS A 75 -11.43 19.58 13.57
N ASN A 76 -11.23 18.66 12.64
CA ASN A 76 -12.23 18.31 11.63
C ASN A 76 -13.54 17.80 12.27
N GLN A 77 -13.46 16.98 13.32
CA GLN A 77 -14.64 16.50 14.05
C GLN A 77 -15.37 17.62 14.77
N VAL A 78 -14.65 18.54 15.40
CA VAL A 78 -15.24 19.70 16.09
C VAL A 78 -15.89 20.66 15.09
N ASP A 79 -15.23 20.95 13.98
CA ASP A 79 -15.75 21.83 12.93
C ASP A 79 -17.01 21.22 12.29
N ALA A 80 -17.01 19.90 12.02
CA ALA A 80 -18.20 19.20 11.55
C ALA A 80 -19.37 19.29 12.56
N MET A 81 -19.11 19.05 13.86
CA MET A 81 -20.15 19.16 14.89
C MET A 81 -20.73 20.56 15.00
N ARG A 82 -19.89 21.60 14.86
CA ARG A 82 -20.34 23.00 14.87
C ARG A 82 -21.19 23.36 13.64
N THR A 83 -20.97 22.67 12.51
CA THR A 83 -21.80 22.86 11.31
C THR A 83 -23.20 22.27 11.48
N PHE A 84 -23.35 21.20 12.25
CA PHE A 84 -24.65 20.59 12.55
C PHE A 84 -25.45 21.30 13.66
N SER A 85 -24.82 22.20 14.40
CA SER A 85 -25.44 22.90 15.54
C SER A 85 -25.49 24.40 15.31
N THR A 86 -26.54 25.04 15.83
CA THR A 86 -26.63 26.49 15.93
C THR A 86 -25.79 27.08 17.09
N GLU A 87 -25.32 26.22 18.01
CA GLU A 87 -24.51 26.59 19.18
C GLU A 87 -23.02 26.35 18.89
N SER A 88 -22.23 27.40 18.84
CA SER A 88 -20.79 27.36 18.58
C SER A 88 -19.98 26.65 19.67
N GLY A 89 -20.52 26.50 20.87
CA GLY A 89 -19.90 25.87 22.04
C GLY A 89 -20.16 24.37 22.20
N ILE A 90 -20.91 23.73 21.28
CA ILE A 90 -21.35 22.32 21.40
C ILE A 90 -20.20 21.33 21.46
N ALA A 91 -19.12 21.62 20.74
CA ALA A 91 -17.92 20.79 20.69
C ALA A 91 -16.64 21.63 20.75
N HIS A 92 -15.69 21.17 21.52
CA HIS A 92 -14.37 21.78 21.68
C HIS A 92 -13.25 20.73 21.69
N PHE A 93 -12.01 21.17 21.49
CA PHE A 93 -10.83 20.37 21.77
C PHE A 93 -9.89 21.10 22.72
N LEU A 94 -9.13 20.36 23.51
CA LEU A 94 -8.04 20.85 24.34
C LEU A 94 -6.73 20.16 23.97
N ASN A 95 -5.83 20.91 23.33
CA ASN A 95 -4.52 20.44 22.91
C ASN A 95 -3.46 21.57 23.02
N SER A 96 -2.22 21.26 22.62
CA SER A 96 -1.09 22.20 22.71
C SER A 96 -1.12 23.37 21.74
N SER A 97 -2.04 23.39 20.77
CA SER A 97 -2.14 24.46 19.76
C SER A 97 -2.95 25.66 20.27
N LEU A 98 -3.72 25.52 21.35
CA LEU A 98 -4.56 26.57 21.87
C LEU A 98 -3.78 27.54 22.77
N ASN A 99 -4.06 28.83 22.64
CA ASN A 99 -3.59 29.84 23.56
C ASN A 99 -4.38 29.85 24.89
N LYS A 100 -3.86 30.56 25.90
CA LYS A 100 -4.47 30.60 27.25
C LYS A 100 -5.91 31.14 27.25
N SER A 101 -6.22 32.13 26.41
CA SER A 101 -7.57 32.71 26.33
C SER A 101 -8.57 31.71 25.76
N ALA A 102 -8.19 30.98 24.70
CA ALA A 102 -9.02 29.94 24.12
C ALA A 102 -9.26 28.78 25.11
N ILE A 103 -8.24 28.36 25.85
CA ILE A 103 -8.38 27.33 26.91
C ILE A 103 -9.37 27.79 27.99
N ALA A 104 -9.29 29.05 28.43
CA ALA A 104 -10.21 29.60 29.43
C ALA A 104 -11.65 29.62 28.91
N GLN A 105 -11.87 30.01 27.66
CA GLN A 105 -13.20 30.00 27.02
C GLN A 105 -13.76 28.58 26.94
N VAL A 106 -12.98 27.59 26.50
CA VAL A 106 -13.40 26.18 26.45
C VAL A 106 -13.83 25.69 27.82
N ARG A 107 -13.02 25.96 28.86
CA ARG A 107 -13.35 25.56 30.25
C ARG A 107 -14.64 26.22 30.74
N GLN A 108 -14.87 27.48 30.40
CA GLN A 108 -16.08 28.19 30.76
C GLN A 108 -17.30 27.54 30.06
N ASP A 109 -17.26 27.30 28.76
CA ASP A 109 -18.34 26.68 28.00
C ASP A 109 -18.73 25.30 28.54
N VAL A 110 -17.72 24.52 28.97
CA VAL A 110 -17.92 23.21 29.62
C VAL A 110 -18.62 23.36 30.98
N LEU A 111 -18.17 24.30 31.83
CA LEU A 111 -18.77 24.54 33.17
C LEU A 111 -20.21 25.07 33.06
N GLU A 112 -20.52 25.84 32.03
CA GLU A 112 -21.87 26.35 31.76
C GLU A 112 -22.79 25.33 31.07
N GLY A 113 -22.27 24.11 30.76
CA GLY A 113 -23.04 23.04 30.16
C GLY A 113 -23.35 23.19 28.68
N ARG A 114 -22.72 24.17 28.00
CA ARG A 114 -22.87 24.36 26.52
C ARG A 114 -22.15 23.27 25.73
N THR A 115 -21.06 22.73 26.27
CA THR A 115 -20.25 21.73 25.59
C THR A 115 -20.76 20.32 25.84
N LYS A 116 -21.00 19.58 24.77
CA LYS A 116 -21.42 18.17 24.79
C LYS A 116 -20.28 17.21 24.46
N LEU A 117 -19.31 17.66 23.64
CA LEU A 117 -18.15 16.87 23.21
C LEU A 117 -16.86 17.65 23.48
N LEU A 118 -15.97 17.07 24.25
CA LEU A 118 -14.67 17.65 24.55
C LEU A 118 -13.56 16.67 24.15
N TYR A 119 -12.80 17.06 23.11
CA TYR A 119 -11.74 16.23 22.53
C TYR A 119 -10.39 16.50 23.20
N PHE A 120 -9.65 15.43 23.46
CA PHE A 120 -8.28 15.45 24.00
C PHE A 120 -7.33 14.62 23.15
N ALA A 121 -6.11 15.12 22.97
CA ALA A 121 -4.99 14.26 22.64
C ALA A 121 -4.55 13.50 23.91
N PRO A 122 -4.07 12.24 23.80
CA PRO A 122 -3.64 11.46 24.96
C PRO A 122 -2.62 12.18 25.85
N GLU A 123 -1.65 12.88 25.21
CA GLU A 123 -0.61 13.66 25.90
C GLU A 123 -1.19 14.85 26.69
N SER A 124 -2.29 15.40 26.21
CA SER A 124 -2.99 16.52 26.87
C SER A 124 -3.81 16.04 28.06
N LEU A 125 -4.36 14.83 27.96
CA LEU A 125 -5.14 14.22 29.04
C LEU A 125 -4.26 13.94 30.29
N THR A 126 -2.96 13.67 30.09
CA THR A 126 -2.00 13.39 31.21
C THR A 126 -1.64 14.61 32.04
N LYS A 127 -2.01 15.84 31.62
CA LYS A 127 -1.66 17.06 32.36
C LYS A 127 -2.52 17.21 33.60
N GLU A 128 -1.86 17.45 34.77
CA GLU A 128 -2.53 17.56 36.06
C GLU A 128 -3.66 18.59 36.07
N ASP A 129 -3.44 19.77 35.44
CA ASP A 129 -4.45 20.82 35.32
C ASP A 129 -5.73 20.37 34.60
N ASN A 130 -5.59 19.47 33.58
CA ASN A 130 -6.72 18.92 32.86
C ASN A 130 -7.43 17.85 33.71
N ILE A 131 -6.67 16.99 34.40
CA ILE A 131 -7.24 15.99 35.29
C ILE A 131 -8.01 16.68 36.42
N ALA A 132 -7.44 17.71 37.05
CA ALA A 132 -8.09 18.49 38.10
C ALA A 132 -9.35 19.23 37.60
N PHE A 133 -9.36 19.66 36.34
CA PHE A 133 -10.54 20.25 35.70
C PHE A 133 -11.63 19.20 35.47
N LEU A 134 -11.28 18.06 34.88
CA LEU A 134 -12.21 16.99 34.55
C LEU A 134 -12.89 16.37 35.77
N ARG A 135 -12.23 16.33 36.92
CA ARG A 135 -12.83 15.90 38.22
C ARG A 135 -13.99 16.81 38.71
N LYS A 136 -14.11 18.04 38.18
CA LYS A 136 -15.11 19.01 38.59
C LYS A 136 -16.37 19.02 37.71
N ILE A 137 -16.40 18.27 36.62
CA ILE A 137 -17.49 18.26 35.66
C ILE A 137 -18.21 16.91 35.66
N LYS A 138 -19.47 16.92 35.21
CA LYS A 138 -20.21 15.67 34.96
C LYS A 138 -19.82 15.09 33.63
N ILE A 139 -19.16 13.94 33.63
CA ILE A 139 -18.79 13.20 32.44
C ILE A 139 -19.90 12.20 32.10
N SER A 140 -20.42 12.25 30.89
CA SER A 140 -21.45 11.34 30.40
C SER A 140 -20.86 9.96 30.06
N PHE A 141 -19.77 9.92 29.32
CA PHE A 141 -18.96 8.74 28.98
C PHE A 141 -17.60 9.15 28.43
N TYR A 142 -16.71 8.17 28.31
CA TYR A 142 -15.42 8.33 27.60
C TYR A 142 -15.51 7.63 26.23
N ALA A 143 -15.03 8.28 25.17
CA ALA A 143 -14.88 7.69 23.86
C ALA A 143 -13.39 7.62 23.49
N ILE A 144 -12.91 6.42 23.18
CA ILE A 144 -11.53 6.17 22.75
C ILE A 144 -11.58 5.93 21.24
N ASP A 145 -11.27 6.97 20.48
CA ASP A 145 -11.18 6.87 19.03
C ASP A 145 -9.83 6.30 18.62
N GLU A 146 -9.79 5.59 17.49
CA GLU A 146 -8.62 4.84 17.00
C GLU A 146 -7.97 3.98 18.10
N ALA A 147 -8.81 3.23 18.82
CA ALA A 147 -8.40 2.44 19.97
C ALA A 147 -7.27 1.41 19.68
N HIS A 148 -7.04 1.07 18.41
CA HIS A 148 -5.92 0.21 18.00
C HIS A 148 -4.55 0.79 18.36
N CYS A 149 -4.45 2.12 18.58
CA CYS A 149 -3.22 2.77 19.03
C CYS A 149 -2.72 2.30 20.42
N ILE A 150 -3.56 1.62 21.21
CA ILE A 150 -3.18 1.07 22.52
C ILE A 150 -2.32 -0.18 22.39
N SER A 151 -2.39 -0.89 21.27
CA SER A 151 -1.79 -2.20 21.07
C SER A 151 -0.40 -2.11 20.43
N GLU A 152 0.60 -2.73 21.02
CA GLU A 152 1.93 -2.90 20.42
C GLU A 152 1.89 -3.76 19.14
N TRP A 153 0.86 -4.57 18.98
CA TRP A 153 0.60 -5.37 17.79
C TRP A 153 -0.13 -4.62 16.68
N GLY A 154 -0.57 -3.38 17.01
CA GLY A 154 -1.20 -2.49 16.02
C GLY A 154 -0.15 -1.79 15.15
N HIS A 155 -0.57 -1.37 13.97
CA HIS A 155 0.29 -0.68 12.99
C HIS A 155 0.67 0.76 13.38
N ASP A 156 -0.02 1.38 14.36
CA ASP A 156 0.21 2.75 14.88
C ASP A 156 0.17 2.75 16.41
N PHE A 157 1.08 1.99 17.02
CA PHE A 157 1.18 1.95 18.48
C PHE A 157 1.61 3.29 19.06
N ARG A 158 0.90 3.73 20.12
CA ARG A 158 1.18 4.96 20.87
C ARG A 158 1.21 4.68 22.37
N PRO A 159 2.38 4.75 23.02
CA PRO A 159 2.52 4.43 24.44
C PRO A 159 1.58 5.22 25.36
N GLU A 160 1.24 6.45 24.98
CA GLU A 160 0.33 7.33 25.72
C GLU A 160 -1.07 6.74 25.87
N TYR A 161 -1.53 5.93 24.90
CA TYR A 161 -2.84 5.27 24.95
C TYR A 161 -2.93 4.25 26.10
N ARG A 162 -1.82 3.62 26.52
CA ARG A 162 -1.79 2.72 27.67
C ARG A 162 -2.01 3.41 28.99
N ARG A 163 -1.82 4.72 29.05
CA ARG A 163 -2.06 5.52 30.24
C ARG A 163 -3.51 5.97 30.41
N ILE A 164 -4.37 5.78 29.39
CA ILE A 164 -5.75 6.26 29.37
C ILE A 164 -6.57 5.65 30.51
N ARG A 165 -6.53 4.33 30.68
CA ARG A 165 -7.34 3.66 31.72
C ARG A 165 -6.97 4.09 33.14
N PRO A 166 -5.70 4.12 33.54
CA PRO A 166 -5.30 4.68 34.83
C PRO A 166 -5.78 6.11 35.08
N ILE A 167 -5.70 6.97 34.04
CA ILE A 167 -6.14 8.39 34.13
C ILE A 167 -7.67 8.46 34.27
N ILE A 168 -8.43 7.67 33.53
CA ILE A 168 -9.91 7.62 33.67
C ILE A 168 -10.28 7.21 35.10
N ASN A 169 -9.62 6.22 35.68
CA ASN A 169 -9.86 5.79 37.06
C ASN A 169 -9.56 6.88 38.07
N ASP A 170 -8.60 7.76 37.79
CA ASP A 170 -8.21 8.89 38.63
C ASP A 170 -9.18 10.10 38.47
N ILE A 171 -9.73 10.34 37.31
CA ILE A 171 -10.72 11.39 37.04
C ILE A 171 -12.08 11.01 37.63
N GLY A 172 -12.57 9.82 37.32
CA GLY A 172 -13.89 9.31 37.73
C GLY A 172 -14.45 8.31 36.72
N THR A 173 -15.12 7.30 37.23
CA THR A 173 -15.71 6.22 36.41
C THR A 173 -16.94 6.70 35.67
N ALA A 174 -16.99 6.44 34.38
CA ALA A 174 -18.13 6.61 33.49
C ALA A 174 -18.07 5.50 32.43
N PRO A 175 -19.18 5.21 31.70
CA PRO A 175 -19.19 4.25 30.61
C PRO A 175 -18.11 4.57 29.56
N LEU A 176 -17.56 3.52 28.94
CA LEU A 176 -16.49 3.65 27.98
C LEU A 176 -16.92 3.08 26.62
N ILE A 177 -16.74 3.83 25.56
CA ILE A 177 -16.85 3.34 24.19
C ILE A 177 -15.48 3.39 23.52
N ALA A 178 -14.97 2.25 23.07
CA ALA A 178 -13.74 2.14 22.29
C ALA A 178 -14.07 1.81 20.83
N LEU A 179 -13.51 2.58 19.88
CA LEU A 179 -13.81 2.44 18.47
C LEU A 179 -12.52 2.29 17.66
N THR A 180 -12.54 1.40 16.69
CA THR A 180 -11.45 1.27 15.71
C THR A 180 -11.97 0.72 14.38
N ALA A 181 -11.25 1.07 13.29
CA ALA A 181 -11.51 0.54 11.96
C ALA A 181 -10.67 -0.69 11.63
N THR A 182 -9.55 -0.86 12.31
CA THR A 182 -8.52 -1.85 11.96
C THR A 182 -8.03 -2.53 13.22
N ALA A 183 -8.52 -3.72 13.50
CA ALA A 183 -8.03 -4.53 14.60
C ALA A 183 -8.18 -6.02 14.29
N THR A 184 -7.06 -6.72 14.19
CA THR A 184 -7.03 -8.18 14.16
C THR A 184 -7.58 -8.75 15.48
N PRO A 185 -7.97 -10.02 15.56
CA PRO A 185 -8.47 -10.63 16.81
C PRO A 185 -7.54 -10.41 18.00
N LYS A 186 -6.22 -10.45 17.78
CA LYS A 186 -5.23 -10.19 18.81
C LYS A 186 -5.25 -8.73 19.29
N VAL A 187 -5.28 -7.78 18.37
CA VAL A 187 -5.36 -6.34 18.69
C VAL A 187 -6.65 -6.05 19.46
N GLN A 188 -7.77 -6.70 19.08
CA GLN A 188 -9.06 -6.58 19.81
C GLN A 188 -8.94 -7.01 21.28
N MET A 189 -8.34 -8.17 21.53
CA MET A 189 -8.11 -8.67 22.91
C MET A 189 -7.20 -7.74 23.69
N ASP A 190 -6.13 -7.24 23.08
CA ASP A 190 -5.19 -6.32 23.73
C ASP A 190 -5.85 -4.98 24.08
N ILE A 191 -6.68 -4.42 23.19
CA ILE A 191 -7.49 -3.22 23.47
C ILE A 191 -8.39 -3.45 24.68
N GLN A 192 -9.18 -4.51 24.67
CA GLN A 192 -10.13 -4.80 25.76
C GLN A 192 -9.41 -4.99 27.09
N LYS A 193 -8.27 -5.69 27.11
CA LYS A 193 -7.46 -5.92 28.29
C LYS A 193 -6.89 -4.60 28.85
N ASN A 194 -6.26 -3.78 28.02
CA ASN A 194 -5.61 -2.54 28.45
C ASN A 194 -6.62 -1.47 28.89
N LEU A 195 -7.82 -1.45 28.30
CA LEU A 195 -8.90 -0.55 28.71
C LEU A 195 -9.77 -1.13 29.84
N GLY A 196 -9.52 -2.36 30.28
CA GLY A 196 -10.36 -3.02 31.30
C GLY A 196 -11.81 -3.24 30.84
N MET A 197 -11.99 -3.60 29.56
CA MET A 197 -13.28 -3.74 28.88
C MET A 197 -13.54 -5.21 28.48
N THR A 198 -13.06 -6.17 29.26
CA THR A 198 -13.24 -7.61 28.95
C THR A 198 -14.71 -8.03 28.89
N ASP A 199 -15.57 -7.37 29.67
CA ASP A 199 -17.01 -7.63 29.75
C ASP A 199 -17.85 -6.69 28.88
N ALA A 200 -17.21 -5.84 28.06
CA ALA A 200 -17.90 -4.89 27.19
C ALA A 200 -18.68 -5.60 26.08
N THR A 201 -19.83 -5.00 25.71
CA THR A 201 -20.58 -5.47 24.54
C THR A 201 -19.79 -5.16 23.26
N VAL A 202 -19.48 -6.18 22.47
CA VAL A 202 -18.70 -6.06 21.24
C VAL A 202 -19.63 -5.99 20.02
N PHE A 203 -19.56 -4.92 19.27
CA PHE A 203 -20.25 -4.74 18.00
C PHE A 203 -19.25 -4.81 16.85
N ARG A 204 -19.46 -5.78 15.96
CA ARG A 204 -18.61 -5.98 14.78
C ARG A 204 -19.42 -5.71 13.52
N SER A 205 -18.90 -4.82 12.68
CA SER A 205 -19.35 -4.69 11.30
C SER A 205 -18.38 -5.43 10.39
N SER A 206 -18.85 -5.90 9.25
CA SER A 206 -17.99 -6.55 8.26
C SER A 206 -16.90 -5.60 7.77
N PHE A 207 -15.69 -6.12 7.60
CA PHE A 207 -14.58 -5.42 6.94
C PHE A 207 -14.74 -5.41 5.42
N ASN A 208 -15.74 -6.10 4.88
CA ASN A 208 -15.93 -6.14 3.44
C ASN A 208 -16.37 -4.79 2.88
N ARG A 209 -15.66 -4.36 1.84
CA ARG A 209 -15.94 -3.16 1.05
C ARG A 209 -16.23 -3.58 -0.40
N PRO A 210 -17.46 -4.02 -0.71
CA PRO A 210 -17.80 -4.60 -2.02
C PRO A 210 -17.58 -3.63 -3.20
N ASN A 211 -17.64 -2.33 -2.94
CA ASN A 211 -17.43 -1.27 -3.91
C ASN A 211 -15.96 -0.97 -4.25
N LEU A 212 -15.00 -1.65 -3.62
CA LEU A 212 -13.58 -1.45 -3.90
C LEU A 212 -13.06 -2.55 -4.81
N TYR A 213 -12.36 -2.17 -5.86
CA TYR A 213 -11.57 -3.05 -6.71
C TYR A 213 -10.12 -3.05 -6.24
N TYR A 214 -9.56 -4.22 -6.00
CA TYR A 214 -8.16 -4.38 -5.54
C TYR A 214 -7.29 -4.92 -6.66
N GLU A 215 -6.20 -4.24 -6.96
CA GLU A 215 -5.26 -4.60 -8.02
C GLU A 215 -3.81 -4.44 -7.55
N LEU A 216 -2.97 -5.43 -7.86
CA LEU A 216 -1.52 -5.33 -7.70
C LEU A 216 -0.85 -5.48 -9.07
N ARG A 217 0.16 -4.63 -9.31
CA ARG A 217 1.00 -4.65 -10.52
C ARG A 217 2.48 -4.75 -10.16
N PRO A 218 3.31 -5.37 -11.02
CA PRO A 218 4.76 -5.31 -10.88
C PRO A 218 5.24 -3.86 -10.92
N LYS A 219 6.33 -3.59 -10.19
CA LYS A 219 6.90 -2.23 -10.09
C LYS A 219 7.80 -1.93 -11.28
N HIS A 220 7.21 -1.73 -12.45
CA HIS A 220 7.89 -1.50 -13.70
C HIS A 220 7.32 -0.27 -14.42
N ASN A 221 8.17 0.65 -14.88
CA ASN A 221 7.79 1.90 -15.57
C ASN A 221 6.61 2.66 -14.93
N ILE A 222 6.61 2.73 -13.59
CA ILE A 222 5.48 3.12 -12.75
C ILE A 222 4.98 4.53 -13.06
N ASP A 223 5.90 5.47 -13.24
CA ASP A 223 5.57 6.88 -13.43
C ASP A 223 4.69 7.08 -14.69
N HIS A 224 5.01 6.34 -15.74
CA HIS A 224 4.21 6.31 -16.97
C HIS A 224 2.85 5.64 -16.75
N ASP A 225 2.82 4.51 -16.04
CA ASP A 225 1.57 3.77 -15.78
C ASP A 225 0.62 4.57 -14.88
N ILE A 226 1.14 5.27 -13.87
CA ILE A 226 0.36 6.17 -13.01
C ILE A 226 -0.25 7.32 -13.82
N ILE A 227 0.53 7.98 -14.67
CA ILE A 227 0.02 9.09 -15.51
C ILE A 227 -1.10 8.58 -16.43
N ARG A 228 -0.91 7.42 -17.07
CA ARG A 228 -1.92 6.79 -17.91
C ARG A 228 -3.18 6.48 -17.11
N PHE A 229 -3.03 5.83 -15.95
CA PHE A 229 -4.13 5.47 -15.07
C PHE A 229 -4.95 6.71 -14.67
N ILE A 230 -4.29 7.80 -14.24
CA ILE A 230 -4.99 9.03 -13.85
C ILE A 230 -5.72 9.68 -15.03
N LYS A 231 -5.10 9.69 -16.21
CA LYS A 231 -5.75 10.23 -17.42
C LYS A 231 -6.98 9.42 -17.85
N GLN A 232 -7.00 8.10 -17.61
CA GLN A 232 -8.21 7.28 -17.80
C GLN A 232 -9.29 7.56 -16.74
N HIS A 233 -8.91 8.18 -15.62
CA HIS A 233 -9.80 8.61 -14.53
C HIS A 233 -9.88 10.14 -14.43
N ASP A 234 -9.84 10.84 -15.56
CA ASP A 234 -9.81 12.30 -15.59
C ASP A 234 -10.96 12.92 -14.81
N GLY A 235 -10.67 14.00 -14.08
CA GLY A 235 -11.63 14.68 -13.20
C GLY A 235 -12.05 13.87 -11.97
N LYS A 236 -11.42 12.72 -11.67
CA LYS A 236 -11.69 11.93 -10.46
C LYS A 236 -10.67 12.24 -9.38
N SER A 237 -11.14 12.33 -8.14
CA SER A 237 -10.26 12.53 -6.98
C SER A 237 -9.50 11.26 -6.63
N GLY A 238 -8.17 11.38 -6.39
CA GLY A 238 -7.32 10.27 -6.03
C GLY A 238 -6.22 10.60 -5.05
N ILE A 239 -5.70 9.57 -4.38
CA ILE A 239 -4.59 9.66 -3.43
C ILE A 239 -3.50 8.70 -3.87
N ILE A 240 -2.24 9.17 -3.87
CA ILE A 240 -1.07 8.33 -4.19
C ILE A 240 -0.15 8.31 -2.97
N TYR A 241 0.12 7.12 -2.45
CA TYR A 241 1.01 6.92 -1.31
C TYR A 241 2.42 6.52 -1.74
N CYS A 242 3.43 7.22 -1.22
CA CYS A 242 4.85 6.92 -1.40
C CYS A 242 5.54 6.79 -0.03
N LEU A 243 6.60 5.98 0.06
CA LEU A 243 7.38 5.81 1.29
C LEU A 243 8.25 7.03 1.62
N SER A 244 8.82 7.70 0.63
CA SER A 244 9.76 8.81 0.86
C SER A 244 9.17 10.17 0.53
N ARG A 245 9.58 11.20 1.31
CA ARG A 245 9.19 12.60 1.08
C ARG A 245 9.63 13.09 -0.29
N LYS A 246 10.89 12.77 -0.67
CA LYS A 246 11.46 13.14 -1.97
C LYS A 246 10.60 12.59 -3.12
N LYS A 247 10.23 11.28 -3.07
CA LYS A 247 9.39 10.69 -4.13
C LYS A 247 8.00 11.33 -4.20
N VAL A 248 7.45 11.76 -3.08
CA VAL A 248 6.18 12.51 -3.04
C VAL A 248 6.29 13.82 -3.81
N GLU A 249 7.36 14.59 -3.59
CA GLU A 249 7.60 15.85 -4.28
C GLU A 249 7.88 15.62 -5.77
N ASP A 250 8.80 14.72 -6.10
CA ASP A 250 9.17 14.38 -7.48
C ASP A 250 7.97 13.91 -8.30
N LEU A 251 7.13 13.04 -7.72
CA LEU A 251 5.94 12.53 -8.42
C LEU A 251 4.86 13.59 -8.57
N ALA A 252 4.64 14.44 -7.57
CA ALA A 252 3.68 15.54 -7.68
C ALA A 252 4.08 16.51 -8.80
N GLU A 253 5.37 16.90 -8.88
CA GLU A 253 5.89 17.73 -9.95
C GLU A 253 5.73 17.07 -11.33
N LEU A 254 6.02 15.77 -11.43
CA LEU A 254 5.85 15.01 -12.66
C LEU A 254 4.39 15.00 -13.13
N LEU A 255 3.44 14.81 -12.21
CA LEU A 255 2.01 14.84 -12.52
C LEU A 255 1.59 16.22 -13.04
N VAL A 256 2.03 17.29 -12.37
CA VAL A 256 1.74 18.68 -12.81
C VAL A 256 2.32 18.97 -14.19
N ALA A 257 3.56 18.53 -14.47
CA ALA A 257 4.19 18.69 -15.78
C ALA A 257 3.43 17.98 -16.90
N ASN A 258 2.66 16.92 -16.56
CA ASN A 258 1.82 16.15 -17.46
C ASN A 258 0.34 16.62 -17.48
N GLY A 259 0.06 17.80 -16.91
CA GLY A 259 -1.26 18.44 -16.95
C GLY A 259 -2.26 17.94 -15.90
N ILE A 260 -1.80 17.15 -14.91
CA ILE A 260 -2.63 16.64 -13.82
C ILE A 260 -2.54 17.62 -12.64
N LYS A 261 -3.68 18.02 -12.11
CA LYS A 261 -3.74 18.91 -10.92
C LYS A 261 -3.40 18.11 -9.67
N ALA A 262 -2.13 18.11 -9.29
CA ALA A 262 -1.62 17.37 -8.15
C ALA A 262 -0.87 18.25 -7.15
N LEU A 263 -0.92 17.90 -5.85
CA LEU A 263 -0.14 18.54 -4.79
C LEU A 263 0.55 17.47 -3.92
N ALA A 264 1.71 17.84 -3.39
CA ALA A 264 2.47 17.02 -2.45
C ALA A 264 1.94 17.20 -1.02
N TYR A 265 2.03 16.13 -0.18
CA TYR A 265 1.70 16.20 1.24
C TYR A 265 2.59 15.25 2.07
N HIS A 266 3.41 15.79 2.96
CA HIS A 266 4.21 15.00 3.88
C HIS A 266 4.57 15.79 5.16
N ALA A 267 4.98 15.08 6.21
CA ALA A 267 5.28 15.67 7.52
C ALA A 267 6.47 16.66 7.53
N GLY A 268 7.31 16.68 6.49
CA GLY A 268 8.42 17.63 6.36
C GLY A 268 8.01 19.02 5.87
N MET A 269 6.77 19.18 5.37
CA MET A 269 6.22 20.48 4.96
C MET A 269 5.82 21.27 6.19
N ASP A 270 5.83 22.62 6.10
CA ASP A 270 5.32 23.47 7.16
C ASP A 270 3.80 23.28 7.37
N ALA A 271 3.31 23.69 8.54
CA ALA A 271 1.93 23.39 8.94
C ALA A 271 0.90 24.12 8.06
N GLN A 272 1.24 25.35 7.58
CA GLN A 272 0.33 26.13 6.75
C GLN A 272 0.20 25.50 5.36
N THR A 273 1.31 25.18 4.70
CA THR A 273 1.30 24.53 3.38
C THR A 273 0.55 23.17 3.44
N ARG A 274 0.72 22.39 4.52
CA ARG A 274 -0.05 21.15 4.69
C ARG A 274 -1.56 21.42 4.78
N ALA A 275 -1.97 22.45 5.53
CA ALA A 275 -3.37 22.81 5.66
C ALA A 275 -3.94 23.27 4.32
N ASP A 276 -3.22 24.14 3.60
CA ASP A 276 -3.63 24.68 2.30
C ASP A 276 -3.76 23.58 1.23
N ASN A 277 -2.82 22.64 1.18
CA ASN A 277 -2.85 21.52 0.25
C ASN A 277 -4.00 20.55 0.57
N GLN A 278 -4.25 20.29 1.84
CA GLN A 278 -5.39 19.49 2.29
C GLN A 278 -6.72 20.19 1.91
N ASP A 279 -6.86 21.48 2.18
CA ASP A 279 -8.04 22.25 1.84
C ASP A 279 -8.24 22.35 0.31
N ALA A 280 -7.16 22.44 -0.47
CA ALA A 280 -7.23 22.41 -1.92
C ALA A 280 -7.82 21.10 -2.44
N PHE A 281 -7.46 19.97 -1.85
CA PHE A 281 -7.99 18.65 -2.22
C PHE A 281 -9.45 18.48 -1.76
N LEU A 282 -9.78 18.88 -0.54
CA LEU A 282 -11.15 18.79 -0.01
C LEU A 282 -12.14 19.63 -0.81
N HIS A 283 -11.70 20.81 -1.30
CA HIS A 283 -12.52 21.75 -2.09
C HIS A 283 -12.37 21.56 -3.61
N GLU A 284 -11.85 20.41 -4.06
CA GLU A 284 -11.75 20.03 -5.48
C GLU A 284 -10.96 21.04 -6.36
N ARG A 285 -10.05 21.79 -5.74
CA ARG A 285 -9.11 22.67 -6.48
C ARG A 285 -8.00 21.87 -7.14
N VAL A 286 -7.72 20.67 -6.61
CA VAL A 286 -6.82 19.68 -7.19
C VAL A 286 -7.48 18.31 -7.16
N ASP A 287 -7.11 17.47 -8.13
CA ASP A 287 -7.72 16.16 -8.31
C ASP A 287 -6.91 15.07 -7.56
N VAL A 288 -5.61 15.27 -7.38
CA VAL A 288 -4.69 14.27 -6.84
C VAL A 288 -3.88 14.84 -5.67
N ILE A 289 -3.76 14.05 -4.61
CA ILE A 289 -2.75 14.26 -3.58
C ILE A 289 -1.71 13.13 -3.67
N VAL A 290 -0.45 13.51 -3.79
CA VAL A 290 0.69 12.59 -3.62
C VAL A 290 1.22 12.75 -2.21
N ALA A 291 1.26 11.67 -1.43
CA ALA A 291 1.51 11.80 -0.01
C ALA A 291 2.34 10.65 0.59
N THR A 292 2.96 10.92 1.73
CA THR A 292 3.36 9.86 2.67
C THR A 292 2.15 9.47 3.55
N ILE A 293 2.34 8.46 4.42
CA ILE A 293 1.33 8.06 5.42
C ILE A 293 0.86 9.24 6.31
N ALA A 294 1.56 10.38 6.29
CA ALA A 294 1.14 11.60 6.99
C ALA A 294 -0.19 12.17 6.48
N PHE A 295 -0.55 11.92 5.22
CA PHE A 295 -1.89 12.18 4.68
C PHE A 295 -2.79 11.00 4.97
N GLY A 296 -3.13 10.89 6.25
CA GLY A 296 -3.75 9.68 6.77
C GLY A 296 -4.99 9.98 7.61
N MET A 297 -4.93 9.61 8.88
CA MET A 297 -6.05 9.78 9.81
C MET A 297 -6.58 11.21 9.79
N GLY A 298 -7.91 11.38 9.69
CA GLY A 298 -8.56 12.69 9.67
C GLY A 298 -8.95 13.25 8.31
N ILE A 299 -8.56 12.61 7.21
CA ILE A 299 -9.05 12.99 5.88
C ILE A 299 -10.39 12.32 5.63
N ASP A 300 -11.43 13.14 5.48
CA ASP A 300 -12.80 12.66 5.24
C ASP A 300 -13.40 13.25 3.96
N LYS A 301 -12.76 12.93 2.82
CA LYS A 301 -13.31 13.17 1.48
C LYS A 301 -14.07 11.93 1.03
N PRO A 302 -15.39 11.98 0.83
CA PRO A 302 -16.20 10.78 0.58
C PRO A 302 -16.02 10.20 -0.83
N ASP A 303 -15.70 11.02 -1.80
CA ASP A 303 -15.72 10.77 -3.24
C ASP A 303 -14.35 10.51 -3.85
N VAL A 304 -13.38 10.02 -3.07
CA VAL A 304 -12.10 9.53 -3.59
C VAL A 304 -12.37 8.28 -4.45
N ARG A 305 -11.99 8.33 -5.73
CA ARG A 305 -12.26 7.24 -6.70
C ARG A 305 -11.11 6.26 -6.84
N TYR A 306 -9.89 6.66 -6.52
CA TYR A 306 -8.76 5.72 -6.52
C TYR A 306 -7.75 6.04 -5.42
N VAL A 307 -7.12 4.97 -4.94
CA VAL A 307 -5.96 5.02 -4.05
C VAL A 307 -4.86 4.21 -4.70
N ILE A 308 -3.73 4.86 -4.96
CA ILE A 308 -2.56 4.23 -5.56
C ILE A 308 -1.46 4.13 -4.50
N HIS A 309 -0.89 2.95 -4.35
CA HIS A 309 0.33 2.75 -3.59
C HIS A 309 1.51 2.64 -4.55
N TYR A 310 2.33 3.68 -4.62
CA TYR A 310 3.60 3.66 -5.35
C TYR A 310 4.55 2.64 -4.73
N ASP A 311 4.57 2.58 -3.41
CA ASP A 311 5.28 1.61 -2.61
C ASP A 311 4.29 0.86 -1.72
N ILE A 312 4.47 -0.46 -1.57
CA ILE A 312 3.59 -1.26 -0.72
C ILE A 312 3.71 -0.83 0.76
N PRO A 313 2.60 -0.75 1.51
CA PRO A 313 2.63 -0.41 2.93
C PRO A 313 3.34 -1.48 3.78
N LYS A 314 3.81 -1.06 4.96
CA LYS A 314 4.50 -1.95 5.92
C LYS A 314 3.60 -2.99 6.60
N SER A 315 2.28 -2.86 6.48
CA SER A 315 1.31 -3.78 7.09
C SER A 315 -0.03 -3.77 6.36
N LEU A 316 -0.79 -4.84 6.48
CA LEU A 316 -2.13 -4.96 5.88
C LEU A 316 -3.17 -4.07 6.57
N GLU A 317 -2.99 -3.75 7.85
CA GLU A 317 -3.86 -2.77 8.54
C GLU A 317 -3.69 -1.37 7.93
N GLY A 318 -2.42 -0.94 7.71
CA GLY A 318 -2.14 0.32 7.01
C GLY A 318 -2.73 0.32 5.61
N TYR A 319 -2.50 -0.75 4.86
CA TYR A 319 -3.07 -0.94 3.53
C TYR A 319 -4.60 -0.83 3.52
N TYR A 320 -5.26 -1.53 4.44
CA TYR A 320 -6.73 -1.48 4.56
C TYR A 320 -7.23 -0.08 4.94
N GLN A 321 -6.53 0.60 5.86
CA GLN A 321 -6.88 1.95 6.28
C GLN A 321 -6.72 2.97 5.14
N GLU A 322 -5.64 2.86 4.36
CA GLU A 322 -5.33 3.74 3.23
C GLU A 322 -6.26 3.48 2.05
N THR A 323 -6.44 2.24 1.63
CA THR A 323 -7.39 1.86 0.56
C THR A 323 -8.85 2.15 0.96
N GLY A 324 -9.17 2.05 2.26
CA GLY A 324 -10.48 2.38 2.81
C GLY A 324 -10.91 3.85 2.66
N ARG A 325 -10.02 4.73 2.16
CA ARG A 325 -10.36 6.12 1.82
C ARG A 325 -11.13 6.22 0.52
N ALA A 326 -10.96 5.25 -0.39
CA ALA A 326 -11.72 5.20 -1.63
C ALA A 326 -13.20 4.85 -1.38
N GLY A 327 -14.08 5.47 -2.13
CA GLY A 327 -15.50 5.14 -2.18
C GLY A 327 -16.24 5.15 -0.83
N ARG A 328 -16.00 6.11 0.06
CA ARG A 328 -16.69 6.22 1.35
C ARG A 328 -18.17 6.55 1.21
N ASP A 329 -18.54 7.19 0.12
CA ASP A 329 -19.92 7.47 -0.27
C ASP A 329 -20.68 6.25 -0.79
N GLY A 330 -20.01 5.09 -0.92
CA GLY A 330 -20.54 3.86 -1.49
C GLY A 330 -20.34 3.75 -3.01
N GLY A 331 -19.79 4.78 -3.66
CA GLY A 331 -19.37 4.75 -5.06
C GLY A 331 -18.17 3.84 -5.27
N GLU A 332 -17.93 3.45 -6.50
CA GLU A 332 -16.79 2.59 -6.88
C GLU A 332 -15.46 3.25 -6.51
N GLY A 333 -14.51 2.44 -6.07
CA GLY A 333 -13.16 2.83 -5.74
C GLY A 333 -12.13 1.84 -6.26
N HIS A 334 -11.07 2.32 -6.90
CA HIS A 334 -9.99 1.50 -7.42
C HIS A 334 -8.76 1.61 -6.50
N CYS A 335 -8.29 0.49 -5.97
CA CYS A 335 -7.13 0.38 -5.10
C CYS A 335 -6.01 -0.31 -5.87
N LEU A 336 -5.08 0.49 -6.43
CA LEU A 336 -3.96 0.01 -7.23
C LEU A 336 -2.68 0.04 -6.38
N THR A 337 -1.93 -1.05 -6.37
CA THR A 337 -0.67 -1.14 -5.62
C THR A 337 0.43 -1.67 -6.53
N TYR A 338 1.56 -0.97 -6.55
CA TYR A 338 2.77 -1.46 -7.18
C TYR A 338 3.60 -2.23 -6.18
N TYR A 339 4.09 -3.40 -6.59
CA TYR A 339 4.86 -4.30 -5.75
C TYR A 339 6.19 -4.69 -6.39
N SER A 340 7.25 -4.62 -5.60
CA SER A 340 8.56 -5.21 -5.87
C SER A 340 9.16 -5.70 -4.56
N TYR A 341 9.86 -6.82 -4.57
CA TYR A 341 10.55 -7.32 -3.39
C TYR A 341 11.64 -6.36 -2.88
N LYS A 342 12.19 -5.52 -3.76
CA LYS A 342 13.13 -4.43 -3.37
C LYS A 342 12.51 -3.45 -2.36
N ASP A 343 11.19 -3.22 -2.41
CA ASP A 343 10.52 -2.34 -1.44
C ASP A 343 10.46 -3.00 -0.05
N ILE A 344 10.33 -4.33 0.00
CA ILE A 344 10.37 -5.09 1.25
C ILE A 344 11.73 -4.92 1.93
N GLN A 345 12.82 -5.04 1.17
CA GLN A 345 14.18 -4.80 1.67
C GLN A 345 14.38 -3.38 2.21
N LYS A 346 13.79 -2.36 1.56
CA LYS A 346 13.81 -0.98 2.08
C LYS A 346 13.04 -0.86 3.38
N LEU A 347 11.85 -1.47 3.47
CA LEU A 347 11.03 -1.47 4.68
C LEU A 347 11.73 -2.18 5.85
N GLU A 348 12.46 -3.28 5.58
CA GLU A 348 13.29 -3.95 6.58
C GLU A 348 14.42 -3.05 7.10
N LYS A 349 15.07 -2.28 6.22
CA LYS A 349 16.10 -1.30 6.64
C LYS A 349 15.54 -0.23 7.58
N PHE A 350 14.30 0.24 7.39
CA PHE A 350 13.65 1.18 8.31
C PHE A 350 13.36 0.61 9.71
N MET A 351 13.41 -0.70 9.88
CA MET A 351 13.27 -1.34 11.19
C MET A 351 14.60 -1.48 11.94
N GLN A 352 15.73 -1.30 11.26
CA GLN A 352 17.05 -1.35 11.88
C GLN A 352 17.19 -0.25 12.94
N GLY A 353 17.81 -0.58 14.06
CA GLY A 353 17.98 0.36 15.19
C GLY A 353 16.80 0.49 16.15
N LYS A 354 15.64 -0.12 15.84
CA LYS A 354 14.52 -0.21 16.78
C LYS A 354 14.73 -1.29 17.85
N PRO A 355 13.98 -1.24 18.97
CA PRO A 355 13.96 -2.34 19.94
C PRO A 355 13.66 -3.69 19.28
N VAL A 356 14.30 -4.77 19.76
CA VAL A 356 14.18 -6.11 19.16
C VAL A 356 12.72 -6.56 19.02
N ALA A 357 11.90 -6.32 20.05
CA ALA A 357 10.48 -6.66 20.02
C ALA A 357 9.72 -5.95 18.90
N GLU A 358 9.99 -4.65 18.66
CA GLU A 358 9.39 -3.91 17.55
C GLU A 358 9.86 -4.41 16.20
N GLN A 359 11.14 -4.80 16.08
CA GLN A 359 11.67 -5.39 14.84
C GLN A 359 10.99 -6.72 14.50
N GLU A 360 10.78 -7.59 15.49
CA GLU A 360 10.13 -8.89 15.27
C GLU A 360 8.65 -8.73 14.89
N ILE A 361 7.92 -7.83 15.54
CA ILE A 361 6.54 -7.48 15.16
C ILE A 361 6.52 -6.89 13.75
N GLY A 362 7.41 -5.93 13.46
CA GLY A 362 7.48 -5.31 12.14
C GLY A 362 7.77 -6.31 11.02
N LYS A 363 8.69 -7.25 11.22
CA LYS A 363 8.96 -8.34 10.27
C LYS A 363 7.74 -9.24 10.05
N LEU A 364 7.00 -9.56 11.12
CA LEU A 364 5.79 -10.36 11.01
C LEU A 364 4.74 -9.67 10.15
N LEU A 365 4.47 -8.39 10.41
CA LEU A 365 3.51 -7.59 9.63
C LEU A 365 3.94 -7.48 8.16
N LEU A 366 5.24 -7.35 7.93
CA LEU A 366 5.79 -7.28 6.58
C LEU A 366 5.63 -8.61 5.82
N LEU A 367 5.87 -9.75 6.49
CA LEU A 367 5.63 -11.09 5.91
C LEU A 367 4.16 -11.31 5.53
N GLU A 368 3.20 -10.83 6.33
CA GLU A 368 1.79 -10.87 5.98
C GLU A 368 1.50 -10.04 4.71
N THR A 369 2.14 -8.89 4.59
CA THR A 369 2.01 -8.00 3.42
C THR A 369 2.59 -8.66 2.17
N VAL A 370 3.77 -9.31 2.26
CA VAL A 370 4.36 -10.11 1.17
C VAL A 370 3.43 -11.25 0.78
N SER A 371 2.94 -11.99 1.77
CA SER A 371 2.02 -13.11 1.54
C SER A 371 0.73 -12.67 0.80
N TYR A 372 0.21 -11.49 1.13
CA TYR A 372 -0.92 -10.90 0.43
C TYR A 372 -0.56 -10.48 -1.00
N ALA A 373 0.58 -9.82 -1.18
CA ALA A 373 1.01 -9.30 -2.47
C ALA A 373 1.27 -10.43 -3.48
N GLU A 374 2.04 -11.42 -3.12
CA GLU A 374 2.46 -12.52 -4.01
C GLU A 374 1.35 -13.55 -4.25
N SER A 375 0.38 -13.65 -3.34
CA SER A 375 -0.71 -14.61 -3.46
C SER A 375 -1.58 -14.39 -4.70
N SER A 376 -1.91 -15.47 -5.40
CA SER A 376 -2.93 -15.52 -6.46
C SER A 376 -4.35 -15.79 -5.95
N MET A 377 -4.55 -15.77 -4.64
CA MET A 377 -5.88 -15.90 -4.04
C MET A 377 -6.67 -14.61 -4.20
N CYS A 378 -8.00 -14.73 -4.07
CA CYS A 378 -8.88 -13.56 -4.02
C CYS A 378 -8.37 -12.53 -3.01
N ARG A 379 -8.02 -11.32 -3.45
CA ARG A 379 -7.49 -10.23 -2.61
C ARG A 379 -8.42 -9.91 -1.45
N ARG A 380 -9.72 -9.83 -1.72
CA ARG A 380 -10.76 -9.57 -0.73
C ARG A 380 -10.81 -10.66 0.34
N ARG A 381 -10.80 -11.92 -0.05
CA ARG A 381 -10.79 -13.06 0.87
C ARG A 381 -9.57 -13.06 1.77
N SER A 382 -8.40 -12.75 1.21
CA SER A 382 -7.15 -12.67 1.99
C SER A 382 -7.20 -11.55 3.02
N LEU A 383 -7.70 -10.35 2.67
CA LEU A 383 -7.85 -9.24 3.60
C LEU A 383 -8.86 -9.55 4.72
N LEU A 384 -10.02 -10.09 4.37
CA LEU A 384 -11.04 -10.42 5.37
C LEU A 384 -10.57 -11.50 6.34
N HIS A 385 -9.90 -12.53 5.82
CA HIS A 385 -9.28 -13.58 6.64
C HIS A 385 -8.22 -13.00 7.61
N TYR A 386 -7.39 -12.06 7.16
CA TYR A 386 -6.42 -11.37 8.00
C TYR A 386 -7.07 -10.69 9.22
N PHE A 387 -8.24 -10.09 9.05
CA PHE A 387 -9.02 -9.46 10.12
C PHE A 387 -9.89 -10.45 10.91
N GLY A 388 -9.79 -11.75 10.64
CA GLY A 388 -10.54 -12.81 11.33
C GLY A 388 -12.00 -12.95 10.85
N GLU A 389 -12.32 -12.43 9.66
CA GLU A 389 -13.63 -12.55 9.04
C GLU A 389 -13.66 -13.66 8.00
N ALA A 390 -14.60 -14.58 8.12
CA ALA A 390 -14.83 -15.62 7.13
C ALA A 390 -15.53 -15.04 5.89
N TYR A 391 -15.01 -15.33 4.70
CA TYR A 391 -15.61 -14.95 3.43
C TYR A 391 -15.92 -16.20 2.61
N ALA A 392 -17.21 -16.48 2.41
CA ALA A 392 -17.68 -17.72 1.80
C ALA A 392 -17.39 -17.79 0.29
N GLU A 393 -17.39 -16.63 -0.39
CA GLU A 393 -17.20 -16.57 -1.83
C GLU A 393 -15.74 -16.91 -2.20
N THR A 394 -15.56 -17.79 -3.16
CA THR A 394 -14.23 -18.13 -3.70
C THR A 394 -13.75 -17.14 -4.75
N ASN A 395 -14.68 -16.42 -5.38
CA ASN A 395 -14.43 -15.38 -6.39
C ASN A 395 -15.28 -14.15 -6.03
N CYS A 396 -14.64 -13.01 -5.79
CA CYS A 396 -15.35 -11.78 -5.45
C CYS A 396 -15.79 -10.95 -6.69
N GLY A 397 -15.38 -11.33 -7.89
CA GLY A 397 -15.63 -10.60 -9.14
C GLY A 397 -15.04 -9.19 -9.20
N SER A 398 -14.29 -8.77 -8.18
CA SER A 398 -13.83 -7.38 -8.02
C SER A 398 -12.41 -7.29 -7.44
N CYS A 399 -11.50 -8.08 -8.00
CA CYS A 399 -10.05 -7.95 -7.78
C CYS A 399 -9.29 -8.57 -8.96
N ASP A 400 -8.03 -8.18 -9.13
CA ASP A 400 -7.13 -8.67 -10.17
C ASP A 400 -7.09 -10.20 -10.28
N ASN A 401 -6.88 -10.89 -9.16
CA ASN A 401 -6.80 -12.36 -9.12
C ASN A 401 -8.12 -13.07 -9.47
N CYS A 402 -9.26 -12.44 -9.23
CA CYS A 402 -10.56 -13.01 -9.57
C CYS A 402 -10.96 -12.72 -11.01
N CYS A 403 -10.59 -11.56 -11.53
CA CYS A 403 -10.83 -11.18 -12.92
C CYS A 403 -9.88 -11.90 -13.88
N ASN A 404 -8.62 -12.16 -13.44
CA ASN A 404 -7.61 -12.88 -14.22
C ASN A 404 -7.11 -14.11 -13.44
N PRO A 405 -7.94 -15.17 -13.30
CA PRO A 405 -7.60 -16.29 -12.45
C PRO A 405 -6.46 -17.14 -13.05
N LYS A 406 -5.41 -17.37 -12.26
CA LYS A 406 -4.37 -18.32 -12.62
C LYS A 406 -4.88 -19.76 -12.62
N PRO A 407 -4.25 -20.68 -13.38
CA PRO A 407 -4.59 -22.11 -13.37
C PRO A 407 -4.52 -22.67 -11.96
N LYS A 408 -5.51 -23.50 -11.61
CA LYS A 408 -5.54 -24.23 -10.35
C LYS A 408 -4.75 -25.54 -10.48
N VAL A 409 -3.95 -25.84 -9.47
CA VAL A 409 -3.18 -27.07 -9.38
C VAL A 409 -3.73 -27.90 -8.23
N ASP A 410 -3.90 -29.20 -8.43
CA ASP A 410 -4.21 -30.12 -7.34
C ASP A 410 -3.00 -30.24 -6.42
N ALA A 411 -3.17 -30.00 -5.15
CA ALA A 411 -2.14 -30.02 -4.11
C ALA A 411 -2.57 -30.87 -2.91
N LYS A 412 -3.48 -31.81 -3.11
CA LYS A 412 -3.94 -32.71 -2.04
C LYS A 412 -2.79 -33.47 -1.39
N ARG A 413 -1.91 -34.06 -2.20
CA ARG A 413 -0.75 -34.83 -1.72
C ARG A 413 0.23 -33.95 -0.96
N GLU A 414 0.51 -32.78 -1.51
CA GLU A 414 1.43 -31.82 -0.93
C GLU A 414 0.88 -31.20 0.36
N MET A 415 -0.45 -31.01 0.46
CA MET A 415 -1.07 -30.58 1.70
C MET A 415 -0.91 -31.61 2.82
N VAL A 416 -1.13 -32.90 2.52
CA VAL A 416 -0.90 -33.98 3.49
C VAL A 416 0.58 -33.98 3.92
N LEU A 417 1.51 -33.95 2.97
CA LEU A 417 2.94 -33.91 3.26
C LEU A 417 3.35 -32.73 4.14
N ALA A 418 2.81 -31.53 3.88
CA ALA A 418 3.09 -30.36 4.69
C ALA A 418 2.52 -30.46 6.11
N LEU A 419 1.34 -31.05 6.27
CA LEU A 419 0.72 -31.25 7.59
C LEU A 419 1.48 -32.34 8.39
N GLU A 420 1.88 -33.44 7.77
CA GLU A 420 2.66 -34.49 8.42
C GLU A 420 4.03 -33.97 8.85
N ALA A 421 4.74 -33.28 7.96
CA ALA A 421 6.01 -32.62 8.28
C ALA A 421 5.88 -31.64 9.44
N LEU A 422 4.84 -30.79 9.42
CA LEU A 422 4.58 -29.84 10.50
C LEU A 422 4.27 -30.54 11.82
N ASN A 423 3.52 -31.63 11.78
CA ASN A 423 3.18 -32.41 12.98
C ASN A 423 4.42 -33.08 13.60
N GLU A 424 5.40 -33.49 12.78
CA GLU A 424 6.67 -34.06 13.26
C GLU A 424 7.60 -33.00 13.84
N ILE A 425 7.82 -31.88 13.13
CA ILE A 425 8.72 -30.83 13.62
C ILE A 425 8.17 -30.07 14.83
N GLY A 426 6.83 -30.10 15.04
CA GLY A 426 6.16 -29.49 16.19
C GLY A 426 5.85 -28.02 16.01
N ASP A 427 5.31 -27.39 17.07
CA ASP A 427 4.67 -26.09 17.12
C ASP A 427 5.61 -24.90 17.43
N LYS A 428 6.93 -25.09 17.31
CA LYS A 428 7.96 -24.09 17.68
C LYS A 428 8.58 -23.38 16.49
N PHE A 429 8.02 -23.57 15.29
CA PHE A 429 8.63 -23.08 14.05
C PHE A 429 7.66 -22.24 13.22
N LYS A 430 8.26 -21.38 12.38
CA LYS A 430 7.56 -20.53 11.42
C LYS A 430 7.45 -21.24 10.06
N ILE A 431 6.67 -20.66 9.16
CA ILE A 431 6.46 -21.18 7.79
C ILE A 431 7.80 -21.43 7.07
N ASP A 432 8.73 -20.46 7.13
CA ASP A 432 10.02 -20.57 6.44
C ASP A 432 10.84 -21.78 6.86
N HIS A 433 10.75 -22.18 8.14
CA HIS A 433 11.42 -23.34 8.64
C HIS A 433 10.81 -24.64 8.08
N LEU A 434 9.48 -24.76 8.04
CA LEU A 434 8.80 -25.88 7.42
C LEU A 434 9.12 -25.98 5.93
N VAL A 435 9.10 -24.85 5.22
CA VAL A 435 9.50 -24.78 3.80
C VAL A 435 10.94 -25.24 3.60
N ALA A 436 11.87 -24.80 4.46
CA ALA A 436 13.28 -25.21 4.39
C ALA A 436 13.44 -26.73 4.61
N VAL A 437 12.69 -27.34 5.53
CA VAL A 437 12.68 -28.79 5.75
C VAL A 437 12.16 -29.53 4.51
N LEU A 438 10.98 -29.15 4.00
CA LEU A 438 10.39 -29.78 2.81
C LEU A 438 11.26 -29.67 1.57
N MET A 439 11.95 -28.56 1.39
CA MET A 439 12.89 -28.35 0.26
C MET A 439 14.28 -28.94 0.46
N GLY A 440 14.58 -29.54 1.60
CA GLY A 440 15.91 -30.07 1.89
C GLY A 440 16.99 -28.98 2.09
N LYS A 441 16.59 -27.74 2.44
CA LYS A 441 17.53 -26.63 2.68
C LYS A 441 18.14 -26.72 4.08
N VAL A 442 19.44 -26.78 4.14
CA VAL A 442 20.18 -26.86 5.41
C VAL A 442 20.39 -25.44 5.98
N THR A 443 19.53 -25.04 6.91
CA THR A 443 19.71 -23.80 7.69
C THR A 443 20.35 -24.11 9.05
N ALA A 444 20.82 -23.06 9.75
CA ALA A 444 21.35 -23.21 11.11
C ALA A 444 20.31 -23.83 12.07
N MET A 445 19.02 -23.40 11.96
CA MET A 445 17.93 -23.97 12.75
C MET A 445 17.64 -25.43 12.39
N VAL A 446 17.57 -25.77 11.11
CA VAL A 446 17.37 -27.16 10.65
C VAL A 446 18.45 -28.10 11.22
N LYS A 447 19.72 -27.65 11.25
CA LYS A 447 20.82 -28.41 11.85
C LYS A 447 20.69 -28.52 13.37
N SER A 448 20.43 -27.42 14.07
CA SER A 448 20.43 -27.37 15.54
C SER A 448 19.32 -28.23 16.15
N TYR A 449 18.16 -28.31 15.48
CA TYR A 449 17.04 -29.14 15.91
C TYR A 449 17.07 -30.56 15.33
N GLY A 450 18.05 -30.87 14.44
CA GLY A 450 18.22 -32.17 13.87
C GLY A 450 17.24 -32.57 12.77
N HIS A 451 16.44 -31.59 12.26
CA HIS A 451 15.41 -31.83 11.25
C HIS A 451 16.00 -32.19 9.87
N ASN A 452 17.31 -32.03 9.66
CA ASN A 452 18.00 -32.55 8.49
C ASN A 452 18.10 -34.09 8.49
N LYS A 453 17.64 -34.77 9.55
CA LYS A 453 17.54 -36.22 9.65
C LYS A 453 16.10 -36.74 9.62
N SER A 454 15.14 -35.84 9.56
CA SER A 454 13.72 -36.15 9.42
C SER A 454 13.45 -36.85 8.07
N GLU A 455 12.48 -37.74 8.04
CA GLU A 455 12.03 -38.36 6.78
C GLU A 455 11.40 -37.34 5.81
N PHE A 456 10.94 -36.19 6.34
CA PHE A 456 10.39 -35.11 5.55
C PHE A 456 11.44 -34.13 4.99
N PHE A 457 12.70 -34.27 5.38
CA PHE A 457 13.76 -33.41 4.89
C PHE A 457 14.06 -33.68 3.41
N GLY A 458 13.72 -32.71 2.55
CA GLY A 458 13.82 -32.84 1.09
C GLY A 458 12.67 -33.63 0.44
N ALA A 459 11.68 -34.07 1.21
CA ALA A 459 10.53 -34.80 0.64
C ALA A 459 9.70 -33.99 -0.37
N GLY A 460 9.89 -32.70 -0.39
CA GLY A 460 9.24 -31.74 -1.31
C GLY A 460 10.21 -30.97 -2.20
N GLU A 461 11.43 -31.43 -2.41
CA GLU A 461 12.49 -30.73 -3.17
C GLU A 461 12.15 -30.49 -4.65
N GLU A 462 11.19 -31.25 -5.21
CA GLU A 462 10.70 -31.07 -6.58
C GLU A 462 9.92 -29.77 -6.79
N LYS A 463 9.49 -29.10 -5.69
CA LYS A 463 8.70 -27.87 -5.71
C LYS A 463 9.50 -26.72 -5.09
N ASP A 464 9.30 -25.52 -5.59
CA ASP A 464 9.96 -24.32 -5.08
C ASP A 464 9.28 -23.77 -3.80
N ALA A 465 9.90 -22.77 -3.19
CA ALA A 465 9.39 -22.15 -1.97
C ALA A 465 8.03 -21.49 -2.18
N ARG A 466 7.73 -20.93 -3.37
CA ARG A 466 6.45 -20.29 -3.68
C ARG A 466 5.32 -21.29 -3.67
N PHE A 467 5.55 -22.45 -4.27
CA PHE A 467 4.57 -23.54 -4.24
C PHE A 467 4.25 -23.97 -2.80
N TRP A 468 5.27 -24.18 -1.96
CA TRP A 468 5.06 -24.57 -0.57
C TRP A 468 4.40 -23.48 0.26
N ASN A 469 4.71 -22.21 0.04
CA ASN A 469 4.03 -21.09 0.66
C ASN A 469 2.54 -21.04 0.27
N ALA A 470 2.20 -21.30 -1.00
CA ALA A 470 0.82 -21.38 -1.45
C ALA A 470 0.07 -22.55 -0.80
N VAL A 471 0.68 -23.71 -0.65
CA VAL A 471 0.11 -24.89 0.04
C VAL A 471 -0.17 -24.55 1.52
N ILE A 472 0.82 -24.03 2.24
CA ILE A 472 0.69 -23.73 3.68
C ILE A 472 -0.34 -22.63 3.90
N ARG A 473 -0.37 -21.58 3.06
CA ARG A 473 -1.38 -20.52 3.11
C ARG A 473 -2.78 -21.10 2.88
N GLN A 474 -2.94 -22.01 1.95
CA GLN A 474 -4.22 -22.70 1.75
C GLN A 474 -4.62 -23.52 2.98
N GLY A 475 -3.67 -24.17 3.65
CA GLY A 475 -3.89 -24.89 4.91
C GLY A 475 -4.38 -23.98 6.04
N LEU A 476 -3.80 -22.78 6.18
CA LEU A 476 -4.26 -21.76 7.13
C LEU A 476 -5.69 -21.31 6.83
N ILE A 477 -6.03 -21.06 5.56
CA ILE A 477 -7.36 -20.59 5.14
C ILE A 477 -8.43 -21.69 5.28
N MET A 478 -8.04 -22.95 5.09
CA MET A 478 -8.93 -24.08 5.34
C MET A 478 -9.11 -24.39 6.84
N GLY A 479 -8.37 -23.70 7.71
CA GLY A 479 -8.39 -23.96 9.16
C GLY A 479 -7.78 -25.32 9.53
N LEU A 480 -6.79 -25.80 8.77
CA LEU A 480 -6.04 -27.03 9.06
C LEU A 480 -4.77 -26.76 9.87
N ILE A 481 -4.26 -25.55 9.74
CA ILE A 481 -3.06 -25.04 10.41
C ILE A 481 -3.47 -23.82 11.22
N ASP A 482 -3.03 -23.76 12.47
CA ASP A 482 -3.15 -22.58 13.31
C ASP A 482 -1.84 -21.76 13.24
N LYS A 483 -1.96 -20.45 13.21
CA LYS A 483 -0.83 -19.52 13.28
C LYS A 483 -0.91 -18.73 14.57
N ASN A 484 0.05 -18.97 15.46
CA ASN A 484 0.13 -18.26 16.73
C ASN A 484 0.87 -16.94 16.56
N ILE A 485 0.09 -15.86 16.42
CA ILE A 485 0.61 -14.51 16.28
C ILE A 485 1.28 -14.02 17.59
N GLU A 486 0.82 -14.48 18.77
CA GLU A 486 1.41 -14.12 20.07
C GLU A 486 2.85 -14.63 20.21
N ASN A 487 3.15 -15.75 19.58
CA ASN A 487 4.47 -16.32 19.53
C ASN A 487 5.14 -16.07 18.17
N TYR A 488 5.05 -14.84 17.66
CA TYR A 488 5.75 -14.38 16.46
C TYR A 488 5.49 -15.21 15.19
N GLY A 489 4.28 -15.74 15.03
CA GLY A 489 3.87 -16.45 13.81
C GLY A 489 4.29 -17.91 13.76
N LEU A 490 4.46 -18.56 14.91
CA LEU A 490 4.63 -20.02 14.97
C LEU A 490 3.39 -20.72 14.42
N ILE A 491 3.59 -21.85 13.74
CA ILE A 491 2.50 -22.62 13.13
C ILE A 491 2.38 -24.00 13.79
N SER A 492 1.17 -24.51 13.83
CA SER A 492 0.87 -25.85 14.37
C SER A 492 -0.30 -26.50 13.64
N VAL A 493 -0.30 -27.83 13.59
CA VAL A 493 -1.45 -28.60 13.07
C VAL A 493 -2.53 -28.68 14.15
N ASN A 494 -3.75 -28.27 13.84
CA ASN A 494 -4.89 -28.37 14.74
C ASN A 494 -5.67 -29.69 14.54
N ASP A 495 -6.79 -29.86 15.28
CA ASP A 495 -7.60 -31.10 15.21
C ASP A 495 -8.17 -31.33 13.81
N SER A 496 -8.59 -30.26 13.11
CA SER A 496 -9.07 -30.36 11.73
C SER A 496 -7.96 -30.81 10.78
N GLY A 497 -6.73 -30.30 10.99
CA GLY A 497 -5.56 -30.72 10.21
C GLY A 497 -5.20 -32.19 10.44
N ARG A 498 -5.24 -32.67 11.67
CA ARG A 498 -5.05 -34.09 12.00
C ARG A 498 -6.12 -34.99 11.37
N ALA A 499 -7.39 -34.56 11.44
CA ALA A 499 -8.48 -35.29 10.77
C ALA A 499 -8.34 -35.28 9.24
N PHE A 500 -7.79 -34.19 8.67
CA PHE A 500 -7.51 -34.11 7.23
C PHE A 500 -6.39 -35.08 6.79
N ILE A 501 -5.33 -35.26 7.58
CA ILE A 501 -4.28 -36.26 7.31
C ILE A 501 -4.89 -37.66 7.22
N GLU A 502 -5.80 -38.01 8.13
CA GLU A 502 -6.47 -39.34 8.15
C GLU A 502 -7.43 -39.53 6.96
N LYS A 503 -8.13 -38.46 6.57
CA LYS A 503 -9.16 -38.45 5.52
C LYS A 503 -9.01 -37.26 4.58
N PRO A 504 -8.00 -37.24 3.70
CA PRO A 504 -7.72 -36.09 2.87
C PRO A 504 -8.78 -35.89 1.78
N THR A 505 -9.31 -34.67 1.70
CA THR A 505 -10.21 -34.22 0.65
C THR A 505 -9.46 -33.51 -0.48
N SER A 506 -10.11 -33.16 -1.58
CA SER A 506 -9.49 -32.42 -2.68
C SER A 506 -9.05 -31.02 -2.20
N VAL A 507 -7.81 -30.65 -2.52
CA VAL A 507 -7.23 -29.34 -2.27
C VAL A 507 -6.70 -28.79 -3.58
N THR A 508 -7.16 -27.63 -3.98
CA THR A 508 -6.61 -26.91 -5.14
C THR A 508 -5.98 -25.61 -4.68
N ILE A 509 -4.79 -25.33 -5.21
CA ILE A 509 -4.09 -24.06 -5.01
C ILE A 509 -3.90 -23.35 -6.34
N THR A 510 -3.72 -22.04 -6.29
CA THR A 510 -3.18 -21.25 -7.39
C THR A 510 -1.75 -20.89 -7.08
N LEU A 511 -0.86 -20.96 -8.10
CA LEU A 511 0.54 -20.59 -7.91
C LEU A 511 0.65 -19.08 -7.69
N ASP A 512 1.57 -18.70 -6.81
CA ASP A 512 1.84 -17.29 -6.48
C ASP A 512 2.40 -16.52 -7.68
N HIS A 513 2.28 -15.19 -7.64
CA HIS A 513 2.87 -14.30 -8.63
C HIS A 513 4.39 -14.25 -8.50
N ASP A 514 5.07 -14.14 -9.62
CA ASP A 514 6.51 -13.94 -9.72
C ASP A 514 6.79 -12.55 -10.32
N TYR A 515 6.65 -11.53 -9.50
CA TYR A 515 6.85 -10.15 -9.95
C TYR A 515 8.31 -9.83 -10.28
N ASP A 516 9.29 -10.54 -9.68
CA ASP A 516 10.73 -10.34 -9.94
C ASP A 516 11.13 -10.89 -11.31
N SER A 517 10.65 -12.09 -11.69
CA SER A 517 10.89 -12.62 -13.03
C SER A 517 10.16 -11.85 -14.13
N GLU A 518 9.05 -11.22 -13.80
CA GLU A 518 8.33 -10.29 -14.68
C GLU A 518 9.11 -8.97 -14.86
N GLU A 519 9.88 -8.52 -13.86
CA GLU A 519 10.81 -7.37 -13.96
C GLU A 519 12.01 -7.69 -14.87
N GLU A 520 12.66 -8.84 -14.68
CA GLU A 520 13.87 -9.24 -15.44
C GLU A 520 13.60 -9.55 -16.91
N ASN A 521 12.40 -10.05 -17.23
CA ASN A 521 12.00 -10.40 -18.60
C ASN A 521 11.33 -9.26 -19.38
N ALA A 522 11.19 -8.07 -18.79
CA ALA A 522 10.64 -6.91 -19.49
C ALA A 522 11.75 -6.25 -20.33
N PRO A 523 11.62 -6.19 -21.66
CA PRO A 523 12.61 -5.53 -22.49
C PRO A 523 12.76 -4.06 -22.08
N ALA A 524 13.99 -3.61 -21.91
CA ALA A 524 14.30 -2.22 -21.64
C ALA A 524 13.73 -1.34 -22.75
N GLY A 525 12.66 -0.57 -22.47
CA GLY A 525 11.97 0.28 -23.45
C GLY A 525 10.88 -0.38 -24.28
N GLY A 526 10.55 -1.67 -24.02
CA GLY A 526 9.41 -2.32 -24.67
C GLY A 526 8.08 -1.99 -23.95
N PRO A 527 6.94 -2.00 -24.66
CA PRO A 527 5.64 -1.82 -24.05
C PRO A 527 5.38 -2.95 -23.05
N MET A 528 5.02 -2.57 -21.81
CA MET A 528 4.68 -3.52 -20.73
C MET A 528 3.60 -4.49 -21.22
N LYS A 529 3.72 -5.76 -20.81
CA LYS A 529 2.55 -6.62 -20.64
C LYS A 529 1.70 -5.96 -19.56
N GLY A 530 0.77 -5.11 -20.01
CA GLY A 530 -0.16 -4.45 -19.12
C GLY A 530 -1.01 -5.50 -18.43
N GLY A 531 -1.06 -5.49 -17.12
CA GLY A 531 -2.12 -6.13 -16.34
C GLY A 531 -3.45 -5.39 -16.47
N GLY A 532 -3.71 -4.72 -17.60
CA GLY A 532 -5.04 -4.30 -17.97
C GLY A 532 -5.82 -5.54 -18.39
N ALA A 533 -7.06 -5.69 -17.95
CA ALA A 533 -7.96 -6.69 -18.49
C ALA A 533 -7.98 -6.52 -20.02
N ALA A 534 -7.80 -7.61 -20.75
CA ALA A 534 -7.95 -7.59 -22.20
C ALA A 534 -9.32 -6.99 -22.53
N ASP A 535 -9.37 -6.07 -23.49
CA ASP A 535 -10.63 -5.54 -23.96
C ASP A 535 -11.40 -6.69 -24.62
N GLU A 536 -12.39 -7.24 -23.90
CA GLU A 536 -13.13 -8.43 -24.33
C GLU A 536 -13.88 -8.20 -25.65
N GLU A 537 -14.37 -6.99 -25.88
CA GLU A 537 -15.08 -6.62 -27.09
C GLU A 537 -14.11 -6.61 -28.27
N LEU A 538 -12.97 -5.92 -28.14
CA LEU A 538 -11.93 -5.91 -29.17
C LEU A 538 -11.35 -7.30 -29.40
N TYR A 539 -11.10 -8.06 -28.33
CA TYR A 539 -10.59 -9.43 -28.44
C TYR A 539 -11.52 -10.35 -29.25
N ALA A 540 -12.84 -10.26 -29.01
CA ALA A 540 -13.83 -11.00 -29.80
C ALA A 540 -13.79 -10.60 -31.28
N MET A 541 -13.73 -9.29 -31.58
CA MET A 541 -13.63 -8.77 -32.95
C MET A 541 -12.35 -9.24 -33.65
N LEU A 542 -11.23 -9.25 -32.96
CA LEU A 542 -9.94 -9.75 -33.47
C LEU A 542 -9.98 -11.26 -33.78
N LYS A 543 -10.65 -12.05 -32.94
CA LYS A 543 -10.88 -13.50 -33.21
C LYS A 543 -11.72 -13.74 -34.47
N ASP A 544 -12.76 -12.97 -34.65
CA ASP A 544 -13.62 -13.11 -35.82
C ASP A 544 -12.89 -12.65 -37.10
N LEU A 545 -12.14 -11.55 -37.05
CA LEU A 545 -11.27 -11.11 -38.13
C LEU A 545 -10.22 -12.18 -38.47
N ARG A 546 -9.59 -12.78 -37.48
CA ARG A 546 -8.61 -13.87 -37.67
C ARG A 546 -9.22 -15.04 -38.44
N ARG A 547 -10.46 -15.44 -38.11
CA ARG A 547 -11.17 -16.51 -38.86
C ARG A 547 -11.40 -16.14 -40.31
N SER A 548 -11.80 -14.88 -40.56
CA SER A 548 -12.01 -14.36 -41.90
C SER A 548 -10.73 -14.35 -42.73
N VAL A 549 -9.64 -13.78 -42.15
CA VAL A 549 -8.33 -13.73 -42.84
C VAL A 549 -7.75 -15.13 -43.07
N ALA A 550 -7.94 -16.05 -42.13
CA ALA A 550 -7.52 -17.44 -42.26
C ALA A 550 -8.25 -18.15 -43.41
N ALA A 551 -9.57 -17.97 -43.50
CA ALA A 551 -10.39 -18.53 -44.59
C ALA A 551 -9.99 -17.99 -45.96
N GLN A 552 -9.74 -16.66 -46.09
CA GLN A 552 -9.27 -16.02 -47.31
C GLN A 552 -7.92 -16.56 -47.80
N ASN A 553 -7.04 -16.91 -46.87
CA ASN A 553 -5.70 -17.41 -47.17
C ASN A 553 -5.61 -18.95 -47.19
N ASN A 554 -6.71 -19.64 -46.95
CA ASN A 554 -6.79 -21.09 -46.83
C ASN A 554 -5.82 -21.68 -45.80
N LEU A 555 -5.73 -21.01 -44.63
CA LEU A 555 -4.84 -21.34 -43.54
C LEU A 555 -5.62 -21.60 -42.24
N PRO A 556 -5.13 -22.43 -41.30
CA PRO A 556 -5.70 -22.52 -39.99
C PRO A 556 -5.57 -21.18 -39.22
N PRO A 557 -6.59 -20.77 -38.42
CA PRO A 557 -6.58 -19.48 -37.72
C PRO A 557 -5.35 -19.22 -36.83
N TYR A 558 -4.84 -20.22 -36.14
CA TYR A 558 -3.66 -20.11 -35.28
C TYR A 558 -2.37 -19.80 -36.05
N VAL A 559 -2.33 -20.04 -37.37
CA VAL A 559 -1.16 -19.73 -38.21
C VAL A 559 -1.07 -18.23 -38.46
N ILE A 560 -2.21 -17.53 -38.51
CA ILE A 560 -2.25 -16.08 -38.66
C ILE A 560 -1.67 -15.46 -37.39
N PHE A 561 -2.42 -15.47 -36.29
CA PHE A 561 -1.96 -15.06 -34.96
C PHE A 561 -2.49 -16.01 -33.89
N GLN A 562 -1.71 -16.28 -32.87
CA GLN A 562 -2.12 -17.11 -31.75
C GLN A 562 -2.99 -16.33 -30.77
N ASP A 563 -3.77 -17.02 -29.91
CA ASP A 563 -4.65 -16.39 -28.92
C ASP A 563 -3.90 -15.40 -28.00
N PRO A 564 -2.70 -15.71 -27.46
CA PRO A 564 -1.93 -14.74 -26.67
C PRO A 564 -1.57 -13.46 -27.43
N SER A 565 -1.30 -13.56 -28.75
CA SER A 565 -1.01 -12.38 -29.57
C SER A 565 -2.24 -11.48 -29.74
N LEU A 566 -3.44 -12.07 -29.94
CA LEU A 566 -4.69 -11.31 -30.03
C LEU A 566 -5.06 -10.68 -28.68
N GLU A 567 -4.83 -11.39 -27.58
CA GLU A 567 -5.02 -10.85 -26.25
C GLU A 567 -4.11 -9.64 -26.00
N GLU A 568 -2.84 -9.75 -26.33
CA GLU A 568 -1.89 -8.65 -26.22
C GLU A 568 -2.25 -7.47 -27.15
N MET A 569 -2.77 -7.72 -28.37
CA MET A 569 -3.30 -6.68 -29.27
C MET A 569 -4.49 -5.94 -28.64
N SER A 570 -5.37 -6.62 -27.92
CA SER A 570 -6.52 -6.00 -27.23
C SER A 570 -6.15 -5.21 -25.99
N ILE A 571 -4.91 -5.34 -25.52
CA ILE A 571 -4.35 -4.57 -24.39
C ILE A 571 -3.54 -3.38 -24.90
N GLN A 572 -2.75 -3.58 -25.96
CA GLN A 572 -1.79 -2.58 -26.44
C GLN A 572 -2.33 -1.68 -27.57
N TYR A 573 -3.40 -2.11 -28.24
CA TYR A 573 -4.04 -1.39 -29.35
C TYR A 573 -3.05 -0.93 -30.45
N PRO A 574 -2.27 -1.83 -31.08
CA PRO A 574 -1.32 -1.43 -32.14
C PRO A 574 -2.04 -0.92 -33.38
N ILE A 575 -1.69 0.29 -33.84
CA ILE A 575 -2.27 0.93 -35.04
C ILE A 575 -1.28 1.16 -36.17
N THR A 576 -0.03 0.74 -35.99
CA THR A 576 1.03 0.73 -37.01
C THR A 576 1.66 -0.65 -37.13
N ILE A 577 2.37 -0.89 -38.26
CA ILE A 577 3.07 -2.18 -38.49
C ILE A 577 4.20 -2.35 -37.44
N GLU A 578 4.89 -1.28 -37.14
CA GLU A 578 5.97 -1.25 -36.15
C GLU A 578 5.45 -1.63 -34.76
N GLU A 579 4.34 -1.03 -34.33
CA GLU A 579 3.67 -1.38 -33.07
C GLU A 579 3.18 -2.83 -33.06
N LEU A 580 2.63 -3.30 -34.17
CA LEU A 580 2.16 -4.68 -34.28
C LEU A 580 3.31 -5.70 -34.18
N GLN A 581 4.51 -5.35 -34.63
CA GLN A 581 5.70 -6.18 -34.50
C GLN A 581 6.20 -6.31 -33.05
N THR A 582 5.83 -5.41 -32.15
CA THR A 582 6.17 -5.50 -30.72
C THR A 582 5.32 -6.52 -29.97
N ILE A 583 4.21 -6.98 -30.57
CA ILE A 583 3.32 -7.97 -29.95
C ILE A 583 3.99 -9.35 -29.96
N SER A 584 3.94 -10.04 -28.82
CA SER A 584 4.52 -11.38 -28.67
C SER A 584 3.95 -12.37 -29.69
N GLY A 585 4.84 -13.07 -30.40
CA GLY A 585 4.44 -14.03 -31.44
C GLY A 585 4.10 -13.41 -32.81
N VAL A 586 4.28 -12.08 -32.96
CA VAL A 586 4.09 -11.36 -34.23
C VAL A 586 5.44 -10.93 -34.77
N GLY A 587 6.08 -11.76 -35.57
CA GLY A 587 7.30 -11.42 -36.29
C GLY A 587 7.03 -10.52 -37.50
N ALA A 588 8.07 -9.80 -37.98
CA ALA A 588 7.99 -8.87 -39.11
C ALA A 588 7.28 -9.44 -40.34
N GLY A 589 7.53 -10.70 -40.70
CA GLY A 589 6.87 -11.37 -41.84
C GLY A 589 5.37 -11.55 -41.65
N LYS A 590 4.89 -11.88 -40.46
CA LYS A 590 3.46 -12.02 -40.17
C LYS A 590 2.77 -10.65 -40.10
N ALA A 591 3.43 -9.65 -39.51
CA ALA A 591 2.92 -8.28 -39.45
C ALA A 591 2.71 -7.70 -40.86
N GLN A 592 3.69 -7.87 -41.78
CA GLN A 592 3.58 -7.41 -43.14
C GLN A 592 2.53 -8.18 -43.97
N LYS A 593 2.40 -9.49 -43.75
CA LYS A 593 1.53 -10.35 -44.54
C LYS A 593 0.07 -10.27 -44.13
N PHE A 594 -0.23 -10.20 -42.87
CA PHE A 594 -1.58 -10.28 -42.32
C PHE A 594 -2.00 -9.06 -41.49
N GLY A 595 -1.07 -8.20 -41.10
CA GLY A 595 -1.30 -7.15 -40.10
C GLY A 595 -2.22 -6.03 -40.55
N ALA A 596 -2.29 -5.72 -41.84
CA ALA A 596 -2.98 -4.54 -42.33
C ALA A 596 -4.48 -4.48 -41.94
N GLU A 597 -5.19 -5.62 -42.01
CA GLU A 597 -6.59 -5.69 -41.63
C GLU A 597 -6.80 -5.56 -40.10
N PHE A 598 -5.91 -6.13 -39.31
CA PHE A 598 -5.94 -6.03 -37.85
C PHE A 598 -5.65 -4.61 -37.40
N ILE A 599 -4.64 -3.97 -37.97
CA ILE A 599 -4.32 -2.55 -37.69
C ILE A 599 -5.51 -1.66 -38.01
N LYS A 600 -6.15 -1.88 -39.17
CA LYS A 600 -7.32 -1.11 -39.58
C LYS A 600 -8.47 -1.26 -38.57
N LEU A 601 -8.76 -2.50 -38.15
CA LEU A 601 -9.81 -2.78 -37.17
C LEU A 601 -9.51 -2.09 -35.83
N ILE A 602 -8.29 -2.29 -35.31
CA ILE A 602 -7.88 -1.72 -34.01
C ILE A 602 -7.92 -0.18 -34.08
N LYS A 603 -7.43 0.42 -35.17
CA LYS A 603 -7.45 1.88 -35.33
C LYS A 603 -8.88 2.42 -35.34
N THR A 604 -9.80 1.80 -36.09
CA THR A 604 -11.22 2.19 -36.11
C THR A 604 -11.83 2.08 -34.72
N TYR A 605 -11.55 0.99 -33.99
CA TYR A 605 -12.04 0.77 -32.64
C TYR A 605 -11.52 1.80 -31.64
N VAL A 606 -10.23 2.12 -31.71
CA VAL A 606 -9.58 3.15 -30.89
C VAL A 606 -10.19 4.53 -31.13
N ASP A 607 -10.40 4.89 -32.40
CA ASP A 607 -10.97 6.18 -32.81
C ASP A 607 -12.45 6.29 -32.37
N GLU A 608 -13.26 5.24 -32.50
CA GLU A 608 -14.68 5.21 -32.13
C GLU A 608 -14.91 5.25 -30.62
N LYS A 609 -14.04 4.60 -29.85
CA LYS A 609 -14.15 4.53 -28.37
C LYS A 609 -13.32 5.61 -27.66
N GLU A 610 -12.65 6.51 -28.40
CA GLU A 610 -11.75 7.54 -27.86
C GLU A 610 -10.71 6.99 -26.89
N ILE A 611 -10.12 5.82 -27.19
CA ILE A 611 -9.17 5.11 -26.32
C ILE A 611 -7.82 5.82 -26.35
N ILE A 612 -7.32 6.21 -25.18
CA ILE A 612 -5.94 6.69 -25.01
C ILE A 612 -5.02 5.47 -24.95
N ARG A 613 -4.29 5.22 -26.05
CA ARG A 613 -3.40 4.07 -26.15
C ARG A 613 -2.14 4.24 -25.30
N PRO A 614 -1.55 3.13 -24.80
CA PRO A 614 -0.29 3.19 -24.06
C PRO A 614 0.83 3.95 -24.77
N GLN A 615 0.89 3.86 -26.09
CA GLN A 615 1.94 4.42 -26.94
C GLN A 615 1.71 5.90 -27.32
N ASP A 616 0.48 6.41 -27.21
CA ASP A 616 0.16 7.81 -27.50
C ASP A 616 0.52 8.75 -26.34
N LEU A 617 0.89 8.20 -25.21
CA LEU A 617 1.17 8.93 -24.00
C LEU A 617 2.63 9.41 -24.00
N VAL A 618 2.87 10.64 -24.48
CA VAL A 618 4.15 11.31 -24.30
C VAL A 618 4.24 11.81 -22.86
N VAL A 619 4.95 11.09 -22.01
CA VAL A 619 5.21 11.54 -20.63
C VAL A 619 6.34 12.58 -20.67
N LYS A 620 6.00 13.82 -20.28
CA LYS A 620 6.99 14.89 -20.13
C LYS A 620 7.80 14.63 -18.86
N SER A 621 9.12 14.48 -18.98
CA SER A 621 10.01 14.42 -17.83
C SER A 621 10.22 15.81 -17.23
N VAL A 622 10.21 15.91 -15.92
CA VAL A 622 10.63 17.13 -15.21
C VAL A 622 12.13 17.06 -15.08
N ALA A 623 12.83 18.09 -15.58
CA ALA A 623 14.26 18.23 -15.32
C ALA A 623 14.44 18.37 -13.80
N ASN A 624 15.03 17.34 -13.21
CA ASN A 624 15.18 17.23 -11.75
C ASN A 624 16.10 18.37 -11.26
N LYS A 625 15.54 19.45 -10.78
CA LYS A 625 16.25 20.56 -10.15
C LYS A 625 16.58 20.23 -8.69
N SER A 626 17.09 19.03 -8.44
CA SER A 626 17.59 18.68 -7.12
C SER A 626 18.69 19.68 -6.74
N SER A 627 18.58 20.26 -5.58
CA SER A 627 19.63 21.12 -4.99
C SER A 627 21.02 20.46 -5.01
N ASN A 628 21.07 19.13 -4.93
CA ASN A 628 22.31 18.37 -5.05
C ASN A 628 22.82 18.34 -6.49
N LYS A 629 21.97 18.10 -7.48
CA LYS A 629 22.36 18.09 -8.90
C LYS A 629 22.92 19.45 -9.34
N ILE A 630 22.23 20.53 -8.99
CA ILE A 630 22.69 21.88 -9.28
C ILE A 630 24.06 22.15 -8.62
N PHE A 631 24.21 21.74 -7.36
CA PHE A 631 25.46 21.89 -6.63
C PHE A 631 26.60 21.09 -7.28
N ILE A 632 26.34 19.82 -7.63
CA ILE A 632 27.32 18.95 -8.30
C ILE A 632 27.74 19.55 -9.64
N ILE A 633 26.79 19.98 -10.49
CA ILE A 633 27.08 20.64 -11.76
C ILE A 633 27.96 21.87 -11.55
N GLN A 634 27.57 22.78 -10.65
CA GLN A 634 28.32 24.00 -10.36
C GLN A 634 29.71 23.75 -9.76
N SER A 635 29.86 22.68 -8.99
CA SER A 635 31.13 22.30 -8.39
C SER A 635 32.08 21.70 -9.43
N ILE A 636 31.58 20.89 -10.36
CA ILE A 636 32.32 20.36 -11.49
C ILE A 636 32.73 21.50 -12.43
N ASP A 637 31.85 22.44 -12.74
CA ASP A 637 32.19 23.65 -13.55
C ASP A 637 33.29 24.51 -12.90
N ARG A 638 33.34 24.51 -11.55
CA ARG A 638 34.42 25.19 -10.79
C ARG A 638 35.65 24.33 -10.62
N LYS A 639 35.69 23.13 -11.19
CA LYS A 639 36.80 22.18 -11.10
C LYS A 639 37.15 21.79 -9.67
N MET A 640 36.14 21.64 -8.80
CA MET A 640 36.32 21.12 -7.45
C MET A 640 36.64 19.61 -7.47
N ASP A 641 37.45 19.16 -6.54
CA ASP A 641 37.75 17.74 -6.39
C ASP A 641 36.50 16.95 -6.00
N PHE A 642 36.38 15.73 -6.52
CA PHE A 642 35.18 14.89 -6.26
C PHE A 642 35.04 14.52 -4.79
N GLU A 643 36.16 14.33 -4.07
CA GLU A 643 36.19 14.12 -2.62
C GLU A 643 35.58 15.31 -1.86
N ASP A 644 35.89 16.54 -2.29
CA ASP A 644 35.33 17.75 -1.68
C ASP A 644 33.85 17.92 -1.99
N ILE A 645 33.42 17.54 -3.20
CA ILE A 645 32.01 17.56 -3.61
C ILE A 645 31.20 16.53 -2.80
N ALA A 646 31.72 15.31 -2.67
CA ALA A 646 31.11 14.23 -1.89
C ALA A 646 30.98 14.64 -0.41
N HIS A 647 32.07 15.12 0.19
CA HIS A 647 32.08 15.58 1.58
C HIS A 647 31.09 16.73 1.84
N ALA A 648 31.01 17.71 0.94
CA ALA A 648 30.12 18.87 1.05
C ALA A 648 28.61 18.47 1.04
N LYS A 649 28.30 17.30 0.48
CA LYS A 649 26.93 16.78 0.39
C LYS A 649 26.67 15.55 1.26
N ASN A 650 27.68 15.16 2.05
CA ASN A 650 27.65 13.97 2.90
C ASN A 650 27.29 12.69 2.11
N LEU A 651 27.91 12.59 0.90
CA LEU A 651 27.85 11.43 0.01
C LEU A 651 29.15 10.65 0.13
N ASP A 652 29.12 9.37 -0.13
CA ASP A 652 30.33 8.63 -0.47
C ASP A 652 30.68 8.78 -1.97
N MET A 653 31.83 8.25 -2.40
CA MET A 653 32.28 8.39 -3.79
C MET A 653 31.35 7.67 -4.77
N ASP A 654 30.87 6.49 -4.40
CA ASP A 654 29.96 5.70 -5.23
C ASP A 654 28.59 6.41 -5.40
N GLU A 655 28.05 6.97 -4.33
CA GLU A 655 26.85 7.81 -4.36
C GLU A 655 27.04 9.06 -5.22
N LEU A 656 28.21 9.72 -5.16
CA LEU A 656 28.51 10.88 -6.00
C LEU A 656 28.59 10.50 -7.48
N LEU A 657 29.27 9.42 -7.82
CA LEU A 657 29.38 8.95 -9.21
C LEU A 657 27.99 8.56 -9.76
N THR A 658 27.16 7.93 -8.96
CA THR A 658 25.77 7.61 -9.32
C THR A 658 24.94 8.87 -9.60
N GLU A 659 25.09 9.92 -8.81
CA GLU A 659 24.42 11.21 -9.07
C GLU A 659 24.96 11.88 -10.35
N ILE A 660 26.28 11.82 -10.60
CA ILE A 660 26.89 12.34 -11.83
C ILE A 660 26.36 11.58 -13.06
N GLU A 661 26.31 10.26 -13.03
CA GLU A 661 25.71 9.44 -14.08
C GLU A 661 24.24 9.82 -14.33
N SER A 662 23.46 10.01 -13.26
CA SER A 662 22.08 10.48 -13.37
C SER A 662 21.94 11.86 -14.00
N ILE A 663 22.91 12.77 -13.78
CA ILE A 663 22.94 14.11 -14.38
C ILE A 663 23.21 13.99 -15.89
N ILE A 664 24.20 13.20 -16.26
CA ILE A 664 24.60 13.00 -17.67
C ILE A 664 23.48 12.30 -18.43
N ASN A 665 22.91 11.23 -17.88
CA ASN A 665 21.78 10.51 -18.48
C ASN A 665 20.51 11.36 -18.61
N SER A 666 20.43 12.49 -17.89
CA SER A 666 19.36 13.48 -18.07
C SER A 666 19.64 14.50 -19.18
N GLY A 667 20.71 14.34 -19.95
CA GLY A 667 21.10 15.23 -21.07
C GLY A 667 21.93 16.44 -20.66
N THR A 668 22.61 16.39 -19.51
CA THR A 668 23.50 17.49 -19.08
C THR A 668 24.97 17.13 -19.33
N ARG A 669 25.64 17.88 -20.16
CA ARG A 669 27.08 17.70 -20.41
C ARG A 669 27.90 18.18 -19.22
N LEU A 670 28.83 17.33 -18.74
CA LEU A 670 29.78 17.64 -17.66
C LEU A 670 31.21 17.42 -18.13
N ASP A 671 32.08 18.37 -17.85
CA ASP A 671 33.53 18.24 -18.15
C ASP A 671 34.30 17.79 -16.89
N ILE A 672 34.57 16.49 -16.84
CA ILE A 672 35.34 15.88 -15.73
C ILE A 672 36.81 15.60 -16.07
N GLN A 673 37.31 16.07 -17.22
CA GLN A 673 38.69 15.83 -17.67
C GLN A 673 39.74 16.27 -16.64
N TYR A 674 39.50 17.38 -15.93
CA TYR A 674 40.40 17.89 -14.89
C TYR A 674 40.59 16.88 -13.73
N TYR A 675 39.55 16.14 -13.39
CA TYR A 675 39.58 15.11 -12.32
C TYR A 675 40.27 13.85 -12.83
N LEU A 676 39.96 13.40 -14.05
CA LEU A 676 40.64 12.27 -14.68
C LEU A 676 42.15 12.48 -14.76
N ASN A 677 42.61 13.66 -15.20
CA ASN A 677 44.04 14.00 -15.28
C ASN A 677 44.74 14.00 -13.91
N LYS A 678 43.99 14.08 -12.82
CA LYS A 678 44.54 14.01 -11.46
C LYS A 678 44.74 12.58 -10.98
N ILE A 679 43.85 11.66 -11.35
CA ILE A 679 43.81 10.31 -10.80
C ILE A 679 44.33 9.23 -11.75
N MET A 680 44.42 9.50 -13.04
CA MET A 680 44.81 8.53 -14.08
C MET A 680 45.79 9.15 -15.07
N ASP A 681 46.69 8.30 -15.62
CA ASP A 681 47.54 8.63 -16.73
C ASP A 681 46.70 8.78 -18.03
N GLU A 682 47.13 9.71 -18.92
CA GLU A 682 46.43 10.04 -20.15
C GLU A 682 46.26 8.80 -21.06
N ASP A 683 47.31 7.96 -21.14
CA ASP A 683 47.30 6.72 -21.92
C ASP A 683 46.17 5.77 -21.46
N LYS A 684 45.95 5.62 -20.15
CA LYS A 684 44.85 4.79 -19.60
C LYS A 684 43.47 5.36 -19.93
N VAL A 685 43.33 6.70 -19.86
CA VAL A 685 42.06 7.34 -20.21
C VAL A 685 41.74 7.11 -21.68
N ASP A 686 42.73 7.22 -22.54
CA ASP A 686 42.58 7.05 -23.99
C ASP A 686 42.25 5.58 -24.33
N ASP A 687 42.87 4.62 -23.70
CA ASP A 687 42.60 3.18 -23.92
C ASP A 687 41.17 2.81 -23.56
N ILE A 688 40.70 3.19 -22.37
CA ILE A 688 39.31 2.91 -21.93
C ILE A 688 38.29 3.71 -22.77
N TYR A 689 38.63 4.94 -23.14
CA TYR A 689 37.78 5.78 -23.98
C TYR A 689 37.62 5.19 -25.39
N LEU A 690 38.73 4.68 -25.95
CA LEU A 690 38.75 4.05 -27.27
C LEU A 690 37.89 2.76 -27.27
N TYR A 691 37.98 1.96 -26.20
CA TYR A 691 37.16 0.82 -26.02
C TYR A 691 35.64 1.16 -26.11
N PHE A 692 35.16 2.16 -25.34
CA PHE A 692 33.76 2.56 -25.44
C PHE A 692 33.37 3.15 -26.78
N LYS A 693 34.30 3.68 -27.52
CA LYS A 693 34.08 4.33 -28.82
C LYS A 693 34.06 3.33 -29.98
N GLU A 694 34.91 2.31 -29.98
CA GLU A 694 35.16 1.47 -31.15
C GLU A 694 34.80 0.00 -30.93
N ASP A 695 34.94 -0.53 -29.70
CA ASP A 695 34.88 -1.97 -29.43
C ASP A 695 33.62 -2.36 -28.62
N ALA A 696 33.10 -1.47 -27.79
CA ALA A 696 31.98 -1.79 -26.92
C ALA A 696 30.66 -1.95 -27.69
N GLU A 697 30.01 -3.11 -27.57
CA GLU A 697 28.67 -3.35 -28.10
C GLU A 697 27.55 -2.72 -27.24
N THR A 698 27.82 -2.44 -25.97
CA THR A 698 26.90 -1.86 -24.99
C THR A 698 27.65 -0.86 -24.09
N ASP A 699 26.93 0.00 -23.42
CA ASP A 699 27.48 0.90 -22.39
C ASP A 699 27.52 0.25 -20.98
N SER A 700 27.39 -1.07 -20.88
CA SER A 700 27.40 -1.80 -19.60
C SER A 700 28.77 -1.73 -18.94
N LEU A 701 28.79 -1.34 -17.66
CA LEU A 701 30.01 -1.30 -16.85
C LEU A 701 30.57 -2.72 -16.64
N ASP A 702 29.69 -3.70 -16.36
CA ASP A 702 30.09 -5.11 -16.13
C ASP A 702 30.76 -5.72 -17.37
N ALA A 703 30.21 -5.44 -18.56
CA ALA A 703 30.80 -5.91 -19.83
C ALA A 703 32.18 -5.28 -20.06
N ALA A 704 32.34 -3.99 -19.77
CA ALA A 704 33.61 -3.31 -19.90
C ALA A 704 34.68 -3.84 -18.91
N ILE A 705 34.28 -4.16 -17.67
CA ILE A 705 35.17 -4.76 -16.67
C ILE A 705 35.63 -6.17 -17.11
N GLU A 706 34.71 -6.95 -17.67
CA GLU A 706 35.02 -8.30 -18.13
C GLU A 706 35.99 -8.28 -19.33
N GLU A 707 35.87 -7.32 -20.23
CA GLU A 707 36.63 -7.25 -21.48
C GLU A 707 38.00 -6.53 -21.34
N LEU A 708 38.03 -5.44 -20.55
CA LEU A 708 39.26 -4.71 -20.24
C LEU A 708 40.15 -5.41 -19.20
N GLY A 709 39.60 -6.39 -18.49
CA GLY A 709 40.34 -7.25 -17.56
C GLY A 709 40.82 -6.51 -16.29
N SER A 710 41.86 -7.08 -15.65
CA SER A 710 42.37 -6.59 -14.36
C SER A 710 43.38 -5.46 -14.47
N GLU A 711 43.59 -4.90 -15.66
CA GLU A 711 44.55 -3.81 -15.87
C GLU A 711 44.01 -2.45 -15.39
N TYR A 712 42.63 -2.33 -15.34
CA TYR A 712 41.95 -1.13 -14.92
C TYR A 712 40.99 -1.44 -13.75
N SER A 713 40.87 -0.51 -12.81
CA SER A 713 39.92 -0.64 -11.72
C SER A 713 38.52 -0.31 -12.20
N GLU A 714 37.49 -0.85 -11.52
CA GLU A 714 36.09 -0.54 -11.77
C GLU A 714 35.81 0.96 -11.75
N GLU A 715 36.43 1.70 -10.81
CA GLU A 715 36.26 3.12 -10.66
C GLU A 715 36.91 3.89 -11.86
N GLU A 716 38.08 3.46 -12.35
CA GLU A 716 38.74 4.02 -13.54
C GLU A 716 37.84 3.85 -14.77
N ILE A 717 37.31 2.64 -15.00
CA ILE A 717 36.44 2.35 -16.14
C ILE A 717 35.14 3.17 -16.03
N ARG A 718 34.56 3.26 -14.87
CA ARG A 718 33.34 4.02 -14.63
C ARG A 718 33.48 5.51 -14.88
N LEU A 719 34.58 6.11 -14.45
CA LEU A 719 34.87 7.52 -14.66
C LEU A 719 35.09 7.86 -16.14
N VAL A 720 35.84 7.03 -16.89
CA VAL A 720 36.03 7.25 -18.32
C VAL A 720 34.72 7.00 -19.10
N ARG A 721 33.88 6.03 -18.68
CA ARG A 721 32.55 5.86 -19.24
C ARG A 721 31.68 7.09 -19.04
N ILE A 722 31.70 7.72 -17.85
CA ILE A 722 31.02 8.97 -17.55
C ILE A 722 31.47 10.08 -18.53
N LYS A 723 32.78 10.23 -18.75
CA LYS A 723 33.32 11.17 -19.72
C LYS A 723 32.81 10.88 -21.13
N PHE A 724 32.92 9.62 -21.58
CA PHE A 724 32.48 9.20 -22.91
C PHE A 724 30.99 9.53 -23.16
N ILE A 725 30.09 9.11 -22.24
CA ILE A 725 28.63 9.38 -22.37
C ILE A 725 28.40 10.91 -22.37
N SER A 726 29.10 11.66 -21.51
CA SER A 726 28.94 13.12 -21.43
C SER A 726 29.35 13.83 -22.73
N GLU A 727 30.36 13.32 -23.48
CA GLU A 727 30.86 13.93 -24.70
C GLU A 727 30.07 13.49 -25.94
N VAL A 728 29.62 12.22 -25.97
CA VAL A 728 29.08 11.63 -27.20
C VAL A 728 27.53 11.66 -27.18
N ALA A 729 26.91 11.54 -26.03
CA ALA A 729 25.44 11.48 -25.91
C ALA A 729 24.79 12.83 -25.56
N ASN A 730 25.58 13.82 -25.13
CA ASN A 730 25.15 15.16 -24.72
C ASN A 730 26.00 16.24 -25.45
#